data_2fee70aaaa9428baf636f6f99700148a
#
_entry.id   2fee70aaaa9428baf636f6f99700148a
#
_cell.length_a   1.000
_cell.length_b   1.000
_cell.length_c   1.000
_cell.angle_alpha   90.00
_cell.angle_beta   90.00
_cell.angle_gamma   90.00
#
_symmetry.space_group_name_H-M   'P 1'
#
loop_
_entity.id
_entity.type
_entity.pdbx_description
1 polymer ?
#
loop_
_entity_poly.entity_id
_entity_poly.type
_entity_poly.pdbx_seq_one_letter_code
_entity_poly.pdbx_strand_id
1 'polypeptide(L)'
;MKSDTITRIVLVGLLAVFVIFTLLAGFLGDLYWFLEIGYEDVFLSIITTRIILGIAGFVVFFGFSYGCAIIAARTASGSLGRPAGGRQGIAALALFASLIAGLNLSAAWETVLRFFAQVPFGVSDPIFSQDIGFYVFSLPFYSLVLSFLLGLFIFAAILSALAFLFQVLVVRVRGGQFPTFDIEAETEPVWGVFFSEFLPQLNILLFLVFVALAARLWLFRYSILYSSTGAVFGAGYTDIHITLPVTTILSVVALIIGIGFLLNEKIQRKEVIIYSIAAFAGIVIIGIVAALLVQSLVVEPDEFTLEKQYLDYNIQNTLDAYDLSRAEEEIFQVNYTLTAEDIRENRATVENIRLWDWRPLKSTYEQLQLFRTYYQFYDVDVDRYMVDGMYKQVLISPREMDIGSLPSQAQTWVNQHLVYTHGYGVVMNPVDVVTTEGLPAFYIKDIPPTSPYFTIDEPRIYYGEGAASYAVTRTSTDEFDYPAGDQNIYTDYDGTGGVALDGIVKKLIYAIKFNSVELLVSGSLTPDSRLLFNRNVAERTAQIAPFLSYDADPYIVVADGRLYWIIDAYTTTDAYPYSEPVMAWNIGSGERLNYIRNSVKVVVDAYNGDVSYYIIDPADPIVSTYDRMFPGVFQGIEEMPDSLSSHLRYPEDFFRIQAQLYTIYHMKDPRVFYNREDAWVIPDELYRQQRQQMVPYYIIMKLPGEEEEEFIMMLPFTPRNKENLIGWMAARSDQPVYGDLLVYQFSKQELTYGPMQVEARIDQDTAISQDITLWSQSGSDVVRGNTLIIPIENSLLYVEPLYLEASERGTLPQLKRVIVVYNDRLTMQETLSDALSVIFEEGTGTPEGGEEPRPPISETDLERLARIADLYDRAQQALSRGDLGQYQRYFDEIGDLVKG
;
A
#
# COMPACT_ATOMS: atom_id res chain seq x y z
N MET A 1 -4.05 41.11 43.38
CA MET A 1 -4.16 40.58 42.03
C MET A 1 -5.35 41.26 41.37
N LYS A 2 -5.16 41.88 40.21
CA LYS A 2 -6.25 42.54 39.50
C LYS A 2 -7.29 41.53 39.05
N SER A 3 -8.56 41.85 39.06
CA SER A 3 -9.71 40.99 38.64
C SER A 3 -9.42 40.25 37.32
N ASP A 4 -8.83 40.92 36.33
CA ASP A 4 -8.49 40.36 35.02
C ASP A 4 -7.48 39.19 35.08
N THR A 5 -6.59 39.19 36.05
CA THR A 5 -5.59 38.11 36.20
C THR A 5 -6.26 36.86 36.77
N ILE A 6 -7.16 37.00 37.71
CA ILE A 6 -7.93 35.89 38.30
C ILE A 6 -8.82 35.27 37.21
N THR A 7 -9.53 36.11 36.44
CA THR A 7 -10.41 35.67 35.35
C THR A 7 -9.61 34.85 34.27
N ARG A 8 -8.44 35.33 33.86
CA ARG A 8 -7.56 34.62 32.93
C ARG A 8 -7.08 33.28 33.48
N ILE A 9 -6.67 33.23 34.75
CA ILE A 9 -6.22 31.97 35.40
C ILE A 9 -7.37 30.95 35.46
N VAL A 10 -8.59 31.41 35.83
CA VAL A 10 -9.78 30.56 35.85
C VAL A 10 -10.12 30.07 34.46
N LEU A 11 -10.07 30.94 33.45
CA LEU A 11 -10.36 30.56 32.05
C LEU A 11 -9.35 29.57 31.48
N VAL A 12 -8.06 29.78 31.74
CA VAL A 12 -7.00 28.81 31.38
C VAL A 12 -7.15 27.49 32.14
N GLY A 13 -7.53 27.58 33.44
CA GLY A 13 -7.82 26.37 34.23
C GLY A 13 -9.01 25.58 33.70
N LEU A 14 -10.10 26.24 33.35
CA LEU A 14 -11.27 25.61 32.73
C LEU A 14 -10.95 24.99 31.36
N LEU A 15 -10.17 25.70 30.53
CA LEU A 15 -9.72 25.18 29.24
C LEU A 15 -8.84 23.92 29.43
N ALA A 16 -7.91 23.95 30.39
CA ALA A 16 -7.06 22.80 30.71
C ALA A 16 -7.87 21.60 31.20
N VAL A 17 -8.85 21.84 32.10
CA VAL A 17 -9.77 20.79 32.54
C VAL A 17 -10.60 20.23 31.40
N PHE A 18 -11.09 21.06 30.50
CA PHE A 18 -11.84 20.64 29.31
C PHE A 18 -10.98 19.79 28.39
N VAL A 19 -9.75 20.22 28.10
CA VAL A 19 -8.80 19.44 27.26
C VAL A 19 -8.45 18.09 27.90
N ILE A 20 -8.15 18.08 29.21
CA ILE A 20 -7.87 16.84 29.95
C ILE A 20 -9.07 15.89 29.91
N PHE A 21 -10.29 16.45 30.09
CA PHE A 21 -11.50 15.66 30.08
C PHE A 21 -11.80 15.08 28.67
N THR A 22 -11.58 15.86 27.62
CA THR A 22 -11.71 15.38 26.22
C THR A 22 -10.71 14.27 25.90
N LEU A 23 -9.44 14.45 26.31
CA LEU A 23 -8.40 13.41 26.13
C LEU A 23 -8.73 12.14 26.91
N LEU A 24 -9.23 12.30 28.15
CA LEU A 24 -9.64 11.16 28.99
C LEU A 24 -10.87 10.44 28.41
N ALA A 25 -11.83 11.19 27.88
CA ALA A 25 -13.00 10.62 27.22
C ALA A 25 -12.61 9.83 25.95
N GLY A 26 -11.70 10.34 25.13
CA GLY A 26 -11.12 9.61 23.99
C GLY A 26 -10.48 8.31 24.43
N PHE A 27 -9.56 8.39 25.39
CA PHE A 27 -8.87 7.22 25.95
C PHE A 27 -9.82 6.16 26.54
N LEU A 28 -10.79 6.58 27.37
CA LEU A 28 -11.75 5.65 27.97
C LEU A 28 -12.70 5.07 26.93
N GLY A 29 -13.09 5.84 25.93
CA GLY A 29 -13.91 5.35 24.82
C GLY A 29 -13.20 4.27 24.01
N ASP A 30 -11.91 4.45 23.71
CA ASP A 30 -11.11 3.42 23.05
C ASP A 30 -10.91 2.20 23.95
N LEU A 31 -10.60 2.39 25.23
CA LEU A 31 -10.45 1.27 26.19
C LEU A 31 -11.73 0.42 26.27
N TYR A 32 -12.92 1.05 26.35
CA TYR A 32 -14.17 0.29 26.35
C TYR A 32 -14.40 -0.47 25.05
N TRP A 33 -13.96 0.07 23.93
CA TRP A 33 -14.04 -0.61 22.64
C TRP A 33 -13.11 -1.83 22.60
N PHE A 34 -11.85 -1.67 23.01
CA PHE A 34 -10.90 -2.77 23.07
C PHE A 34 -11.32 -3.89 24.03
N LEU A 35 -11.95 -3.53 25.16
CA LEU A 35 -12.55 -4.48 26.10
C LEU A 35 -13.72 -5.27 25.47
N GLU A 36 -14.50 -4.61 24.62
CA GLU A 36 -15.64 -5.25 23.95
C GLU A 36 -15.21 -6.26 22.91
N ILE A 37 -14.14 -5.95 22.16
CA ILE A 37 -13.64 -6.82 21.08
C ILE A 37 -12.60 -7.84 21.56
N GLY A 38 -12.24 -7.85 22.86
CA GLY A 38 -11.30 -8.80 23.47
C GLY A 38 -9.82 -8.52 23.16
N TYR A 39 -9.45 -7.31 22.77
CA TYR A 39 -8.07 -6.92 22.46
C TYR A 39 -7.50 -5.86 23.41
N GLU A 40 -8.01 -5.78 24.65
CA GLU A 40 -7.57 -4.83 25.67
C GLU A 40 -6.08 -4.95 26.00
N ASP A 41 -5.50 -6.16 25.95
CA ASP A 41 -4.09 -6.38 26.23
C ASP A 41 -3.18 -5.69 25.21
N VAL A 42 -3.57 -5.64 23.94
CA VAL A 42 -2.85 -4.89 22.89
C VAL A 42 -2.87 -3.39 23.22
N PHE A 43 -4.06 -2.84 23.46
CA PHE A 43 -4.23 -1.44 23.78
C PHE A 43 -3.45 -1.04 25.02
N LEU A 44 -3.60 -1.81 26.11
CA LEU A 44 -2.90 -1.53 27.37
C LEU A 44 -1.38 -1.67 27.24
N SER A 45 -0.89 -2.66 26.50
CA SER A 45 0.53 -2.85 26.23
C SER A 45 1.13 -1.65 25.49
N ILE A 46 0.49 -1.21 24.42
CA ILE A 46 0.91 -0.05 23.63
C ILE A 46 0.90 1.22 24.48
N ILE A 47 -0.22 1.52 25.13
CA ILE A 47 -0.37 2.74 25.93
C ILE A 47 0.57 2.76 27.15
N THR A 48 0.69 1.64 27.86
CA THR A 48 1.58 1.53 29.01
C THR A 48 3.02 1.75 28.60
N THR A 49 3.46 1.13 27.51
CA THR A 49 4.80 1.30 26.95
C THR A 49 5.05 2.75 26.56
N ARG A 50 4.11 3.39 25.86
CA ARG A 50 4.17 4.81 25.49
C ARG A 50 4.33 5.71 26.71
N ILE A 51 3.53 5.48 27.75
CA ILE A 51 3.58 6.28 28.99
C ILE A 51 4.92 6.08 29.72
N ILE A 52 5.37 4.84 29.87
CA ILE A 52 6.65 4.53 30.53
C ILE A 52 7.81 5.20 29.79
N LEU A 53 7.88 5.03 28.48
CA LEU A 53 8.93 5.64 27.67
C LEU A 53 8.88 7.16 27.68
N GLY A 54 7.66 7.74 27.61
CA GLY A 54 7.46 9.16 27.67
C GLY A 54 7.90 9.78 29.00
N ILE A 55 7.49 9.17 30.10
CA ILE A 55 7.91 9.63 31.47
C ILE A 55 9.41 9.41 31.66
N ALA A 56 9.95 8.26 31.30
CA ALA A 56 11.37 7.97 31.43
C ALA A 56 12.22 8.98 30.64
N GLY A 57 11.85 9.21 29.37
CA GLY A 57 12.49 10.19 28.49
C GLY A 57 12.43 11.61 29.06
N PHE A 58 11.25 12.02 29.50
CA PHE A 58 11.07 13.33 30.14
C PHE A 58 11.92 13.50 31.40
N VAL A 59 11.86 12.53 32.31
CA VAL A 59 12.58 12.61 33.60
C VAL A 59 14.10 12.63 33.41
N VAL A 60 14.60 11.75 32.55
CA VAL A 60 16.04 11.68 32.25
C VAL A 60 16.50 12.97 31.56
N PHE A 61 15.76 13.43 30.54
CA PHE A 61 16.15 14.61 29.79
C PHE A 61 16.07 15.88 30.66
N PHE A 62 15.02 16.05 31.44
CA PHE A 62 14.86 17.17 32.35
C PHE A 62 15.88 17.15 33.46
N GLY A 63 16.00 16.01 34.15
CA GLY A 63 16.91 15.88 35.30
C GLY A 63 18.37 16.19 34.95
N PHE A 64 18.82 15.64 33.80
CA PHE A 64 20.19 15.84 33.35
C PHE A 64 20.42 17.28 32.82
N SER A 65 19.59 17.76 31.89
CA SER A 65 19.78 19.06 31.24
C SER A 65 19.62 20.23 32.25
N TYR A 66 18.56 20.18 33.06
CA TYR A 66 18.34 21.19 34.13
C TYR A 66 19.41 21.13 35.18
N GLY A 67 19.83 19.92 35.60
CA GLY A 67 20.94 19.74 36.56
C GLY A 67 22.24 20.38 36.10
N CYS A 68 22.64 20.12 34.83
CA CYS A 68 23.81 20.72 34.22
C CYS A 68 23.69 22.26 34.14
N ALA A 69 22.53 22.77 33.72
CA ALA A 69 22.31 24.20 33.61
C ALA A 69 22.34 24.94 35.00
N ILE A 70 21.81 24.30 36.05
CA ILE A 70 21.87 24.85 37.41
C ILE A 70 23.31 24.86 37.94
N ILE A 71 24.11 23.82 37.65
CA ILE A 71 25.54 23.79 37.99
C ILE A 71 26.24 24.98 37.30
N ALA A 72 26.05 25.16 35.99
CA ALA A 72 26.62 26.27 35.23
C ALA A 72 26.22 27.64 35.81
N ALA A 73 24.94 27.82 36.12
CA ALA A 73 24.42 29.05 36.74
C ALA A 73 25.01 29.28 38.15
N ARG A 74 25.24 28.22 38.95
CA ARG A 74 25.89 28.34 40.27
C ARG A 74 27.34 28.70 40.14
N THR A 75 28.08 28.12 39.21
CA THR A 75 29.48 28.43 38.91
C THR A 75 29.61 29.92 38.58
N ALA A 76 28.80 30.43 37.64
CA ALA A 76 28.77 31.86 37.31
C ALA A 76 28.41 32.77 38.47
N SER A 77 27.54 32.30 39.37
CA SER A 77 27.14 33.10 40.53
C SER A 77 28.20 33.12 41.66
N GLY A 78 28.93 31.97 41.83
CA GLY A 78 29.99 31.83 42.83
C GLY A 78 31.18 32.72 42.51
N SER A 79 31.62 32.79 41.27
CA SER A 79 32.71 33.61 40.78
C SER A 79 32.39 35.13 40.89
N LEU A 80 31.10 35.51 40.85
CA LEU A 80 30.65 36.92 40.87
C LEU A 80 30.01 37.36 42.19
N GLY A 81 29.97 36.52 43.24
CA GLY A 81 29.59 36.84 44.63
C GLY A 81 28.13 37.22 44.88
N ARG A 82 27.18 36.89 43.99
CA ARG A 82 25.75 37.26 44.11
C ARG A 82 24.78 36.16 43.71
N PRO A 83 23.59 35.99 44.37
CA PRO A 83 22.66 34.93 44.04
C PRO A 83 21.97 35.14 42.69
N ALA A 84 21.74 34.05 41.95
CA ALA A 84 21.23 33.96 40.61
C ALA A 84 19.76 34.36 40.49
N GLY A 85 19.44 35.23 39.49
CA GLY A 85 18.10 35.39 38.96
C GLY A 85 17.91 34.52 37.69
N GLY A 86 16.68 34.26 37.24
CA GLY A 86 16.41 33.61 35.96
C GLY A 86 16.26 32.08 35.96
N ARG A 87 16.32 31.44 37.14
CA ARG A 87 16.11 29.98 37.27
C ARG A 87 14.80 29.49 36.65
N GLN A 88 13.76 30.36 36.70
CA GLN A 88 12.44 30.02 36.09
C GLN A 88 12.49 29.90 34.56
N GLY A 89 13.25 30.77 33.89
CA GLY A 89 13.43 30.70 32.43
C GLY A 89 14.23 29.46 32.00
N ILE A 90 15.30 29.14 32.74
CA ILE A 90 16.07 27.91 32.50
C ILE A 90 15.22 26.67 32.74
N ALA A 91 14.41 26.65 33.83
CA ALA A 91 13.49 25.56 34.11
C ALA A 91 12.43 25.40 33.01
N ALA A 92 11.86 26.51 32.54
CA ALA A 92 10.87 26.48 31.47
C ALA A 92 11.41 25.93 30.14
N LEU A 93 12.63 26.36 29.75
CA LEU A 93 13.29 25.82 28.54
C LEU A 93 13.62 24.33 28.69
N ALA A 94 14.16 23.93 29.85
CA ALA A 94 14.44 22.53 30.13
C ALA A 94 13.16 21.67 30.09
N LEU A 95 12.08 22.16 30.72
CA LEU A 95 10.79 21.47 30.76
C LEU A 95 10.19 21.31 29.38
N PHE A 96 10.21 22.34 28.56
CA PHE A 96 9.68 22.30 27.20
C PHE A 96 10.44 21.31 26.30
N ALA A 97 11.77 21.37 26.32
CA ALA A 97 12.59 20.43 25.54
C ALA A 97 12.43 18.98 26.04
N SER A 98 12.31 18.79 27.35
CA SER A 98 12.11 17.47 27.94
C SER A 98 10.75 16.87 27.59
N LEU A 99 9.71 17.73 27.47
CA LEU A 99 8.39 17.29 27.01
C LEU A 99 8.47 16.75 25.57
N ILE A 100 9.16 17.48 24.69
CA ILE A 100 9.37 17.04 23.30
C ILE A 100 10.15 15.74 23.26
N ALA A 101 11.25 15.65 24.02
CA ALA A 101 12.07 14.44 24.08
C ALA A 101 11.30 13.22 24.62
N GLY A 102 10.45 13.43 25.64
CA GLY A 102 9.56 12.38 26.15
C GLY A 102 8.52 11.94 25.15
N LEU A 103 7.88 12.89 24.46
CA LEU A 103 6.92 12.56 23.38
C LEU A 103 7.55 11.78 22.23
N ASN A 104 8.75 12.20 21.79
CA ASN A 104 9.48 11.47 20.74
C ASN A 104 9.83 10.04 21.17
N LEU A 105 10.29 9.85 22.41
CA LEU A 105 10.59 8.51 22.91
C LEU A 105 9.32 7.67 23.08
N SER A 106 8.22 8.27 23.51
CA SER A 106 6.89 7.63 23.57
C SER A 106 6.42 7.13 22.21
N ALA A 107 6.68 7.87 21.14
CA ALA A 107 6.31 7.50 19.77
C ALA A 107 7.10 6.27 19.25
N ALA A 108 8.27 6.00 19.80
CA ALA A 108 9.13 4.87 19.42
C ALA A 108 8.81 3.56 20.17
N TRP A 109 7.61 3.41 20.70
CA TRP A 109 7.17 2.25 21.50
C TRP A 109 7.38 0.92 20.77
N GLU A 110 7.07 0.89 19.48
CA GLU A 110 7.18 -0.30 18.63
C GLU A 110 8.63 -0.73 18.45
N THR A 111 9.55 0.19 18.14
CA THR A 111 10.98 -0.09 18.05
C THR A 111 11.52 -0.73 19.32
N VAL A 112 11.02 -0.27 20.48
CA VAL A 112 11.45 -0.81 21.77
C VAL A 112 10.88 -2.21 21.99
N LEU A 113 9.60 -2.43 21.72
CA LEU A 113 8.98 -3.75 21.88
C LEU A 113 9.57 -4.77 20.92
N ARG A 114 9.74 -4.42 19.63
CA ARG A 114 10.38 -5.28 18.63
C ARG A 114 11.79 -5.72 19.07
N PHE A 115 12.58 -4.83 19.64
CA PHE A 115 13.91 -5.18 20.14
C PHE A 115 13.87 -6.27 21.23
N PHE A 116 12.93 -6.20 22.18
CA PHE A 116 12.83 -7.17 23.26
C PHE A 116 12.19 -8.50 22.85
N ALA A 117 11.32 -8.49 21.83
CA ALA A 117 10.60 -9.67 21.36
C ALA A 117 11.22 -10.31 20.11
N GLN A 118 12.31 -9.75 19.57
CA GLN A 118 12.89 -10.11 18.29
C GLN A 118 13.09 -11.61 18.06
N VAL A 119 12.81 -12.04 16.85
CA VAL A 119 13.09 -13.38 16.33
C VAL A 119 14.16 -13.24 15.25
N PRO A 120 15.23 -14.06 15.25
CA PRO A 120 16.25 -13.97 14.23
C PRO A 120 15.70 -14.42 12.87
N PHE A 121 16.18 -13.80 11.79
CA PHE A 121 15.88 -14.21 10.43
C PHE A 121 16.58 -15.51 10.01
N GLY A 122 17.67 -15.88 10.70
CA GLY A 122 18.45 -17.06 10.34
C GLY A 122 19.29 -16.88 9.07
N VAL A 123 19.26 -15.69 8.48
CA VAL A 123 20.05 -15.29 7.31
C VAL A 123 20.95 -14.12 7.73
N SER A 124 22.20 -14.13 7.27
CA SER A 124 23.18 -13.10 7.62
C SER A 124 23.55 -12.23 6.43
N ASP A 125 23.80 -10.94 6.69
CA ASP A 125 24.31 -10.04 5.67
C ASP A 125 25.71 -10.45 5.16
N PRO A 126 26.03 -10.19 3.89
CA PRO A 126 27.25 -10.67 3.28
C PRO A 126 28.52 -9.89 3.68
N ILE A 127 28.42 -8.74 4.35
CA ILE A 127 29.55 -7.85 4.66
C ILE A 127 29.99 -7.97 6.12
N PHE A 128 29.04 -7.89 7.06
CA PHE A 128 29.32 -7.92 8.50
C PHE A 128 28.97 -9.25 9.14
N SER A 129 28.32 -10.16 8.39
CA SER A 129 27.85 -11.47 8.88
C SER A 129 26.93 -11.35 10.11
N GLN A 130 26.13 -10.27 10.15
CA GLN A 130 25.09 -10.10 11.16
C GLN A 130 23.78 -10.67 10.64
N ASP A 131 23.00 -11.32 11.52
CA ASP A 131 21.65 -11.73 11.18
C ASP A 131 20.81 -10.52 10.72
N ILE A 132 19.94 -10.71 9.71
CA ILE A 132 19.07 -9.65 9.19
C ILE A 132 18.23 -9.01 10.31
N GLY A 133 17.83 -9.79 11.32
CA GLY A 133 17.12 -9.29 12.50
C GLY A 133 17.88 -8.23 13.29
N PHE A 134 19.24 -8.22 13.22
CA PHE A 134 20.00 -7.13 13.79
C PHE A 134 19.65 -5.80 13.12
N TYR A 135 19.49 -5.77 11.81
CA TYR A 135 19.16 -4.57 11.04
C TYR A 135 17.71 -4.13 11.23
N VAL A 136 16.80 -5.09 11.27
CA VAL A 136 15.36 -4.82 11.40
C VAL A 136 14.96 -4.41 12.81
N PHE A 137 15.56 -5.04 13.84
CA PHE A 137 15.12 -4.87 15.23
C PHE A 137 16.15 -4.17 16.13
N SER A 138 17.41 -4.59 16.07
CA SER A 138 18.44 -4.14 17.03
C SER A 138 19.05 -2.79 16.64
N LEU A 139 19.41 -2.60 15.38
CA LEU A 139 20.04 -1.36 14.89
C LEU A 139 19.13 -0.13 15.04
N PRO A 140 17.81 -0.18 14.75
CA PRO A 140 16.91 0.93 15.04
C PRO A 140 16.84 1.28 16.53
N PHE A 141 16.77 0.29 17.40
CA PHE A 141 16.76 0.50 18.84
C PHE A 141 18.04 1.16 19.35
N TYR A 142 19.23 0.64 18.99
CA TYR A 142 20.49 1.26 19.38
C TYR A 142 20.63 2.67 18.83
N SER A 143 20.17 2.90 17.59
CA SER A 143 20.15 4.21 16.95
C SER A 143 19.23 5.19 17.67
N LEU A 144 18.08 4.74 18.15
CA LEU A 144 17.14 5.51 18.96
C LEU A 144 17.80 5.96 20.28
N VAL A 145 18.40 5.01 21.02
CA VAL A 145 19.05 5.29 22.30
C VAL A 145 20.20 6.28 22.14
N LEU A 146 21.08 6.05 21.16
CA LEU A 146 22.21 6.95 20.91
C LEU A 146 21.78 8.32 20.42
N SER A 147 20.76 8.40 19.59
CA SER A 147 20.19 9.68 19.13
C SER A 147 19.59 10.48 20.29
N PHE A 148 18.87 9.81 21.20
CA PHE A 148 18.35 10.43 22.42
C PHE A 148 19.48 10.94 23.32
N LEU A 149 20.51 10.14 23.57
CA LEU A 149 21.67 10.54 24.40
C LEU A 149 22.46 11.68 23.76
N LEU A 150 22.70 11.63 22.45
CA LEU A 150 23.39 12.68 21.72
C LEU A 150 22.60 14.01 21.79
N GLY A 151 21.30 13.96 21.55
CA GLY A 151 20.41 15.12 21.69
C GLY A 151 20.40 15.68 23.10
N LEU A 152 20.33 14.83 24.10
CA LEU A 152 20.42 15.18 25.52
C LEU A 152 21.71 15.93 25.85
N PHE A 153 22.87 15.38 25.45
CA PHE A 153 24.16 15.97 25.78
C PHE A 153 24.41 17.27 25.05
N ILE A 154 24.03 17.38 23.77
CA ILE A 154 24.11 18.63 23.00
C ILE A 154 23.21 19.69 23.61
N PHE A 155 21.95 19.36 23.91
CA PHE A 155 21.01 20.30 24.51
C PHE A 155 21.50 20.75 25.91
N ALA A 156 22.01 19.83 26.74
CA ALA A 156 22.56 20.15 28.05
C ALA A 156 23.75 21.08 27.93
N ALA A 157 24.65 20.91 26.96
CA ALA A 157 25.77 21.78 26.71
C ALA A 157 25.31 23.20 26.30
N ILE A 158 24.38 23.29 25.37
CA ILE A 158 23.79 24.59 24.92
C ILE A 158 23.07 25.29 26.07
N LEU A 159 22.18 24.58 26.78
CA LEU A 159 21.40 25.16 27.88
C LEU A 159 22.32 25.63 29.02
N SER A 160 23.36 24.83 29.32
CA SER A 160 24.37 25.21 30.35
C SER A 160 25.15 26.46 29.96
N ALA A 161 25.61 26.55 28.70
CA ALA A 161 26.29 27.74 28.17
C ALA A 161 25.39 28.98 28.22
N LEU A 162 24.12 28.85 27.79
CA LEU A 162 23.13 29.94 27.86
C LEU A 162 22.85 30.35 29.31
N ALA A 163 22.70 29.38 30.22
CA ALA A 163 22.47 29.64 31.63
C ALA A 163 23.66 30.36 32.27
N PHE A 164 24.89 29.96 31.95
CA PHE A 164 26.11 30.62 32.40
C PHE A 164 26.19 32.05 31.90
N LEU A 165 26.09 32.27 30.57
CA LEU A 165 26.15 33.60 29.94
C LEU A 165 25.09 34.55 30.49
N PHE A 166 23.85 34.05 30.61
CA PHE A 166 22.73 34.83 31.16
C PHE A 166 23.04 35.33 32.58
N GLN A 167 23.61 34.41 33.43
CA GLN A 167 24.01 34.79 34.78
C GLN A 167 25.11 35.84 34.83
N VAL A 168 26.14 35.69 33.98
CA VAL A 168 27.24 36.67 33.88
C VAL A 168 26.67 38.04 33.46
N LEU A 169 25.78 38.08 32.48
CA LEU A 169 25.13 39.31 32.03
C LEU A 169 24.27 39.98 33.10
N VAL A 170 23.41 39.18 33.77
CA VAL A 170 22.49 39.68 34.79
C VAL A 170 23.28 40.28 36.00
N VAL A 171 24.35 39.65 36.42
CA VAL A 171 25.18 40.11 37.56
C VAL A 171 25.91 41.41 37.20
N ARG A 172 26.48 41.52 35.99
CA ARG A 172 27.16 42.75 35.54
C ARG A 172 26.22 43.91 35.37
N VAL A 173 25.06 43.73 34.69
CA VAL A 173 24.06 44.79 34.57
C VAL A 173 23.55 45.28 35.92
N ARG A 174 23.27 44.38 36.87
CA ARG A 174 22.86 44.77 38.24
C ARG A 174 23.98 45.43 39.03
N GLY A 175 25.25 45.20 38.67
CA GLY A 175 26.43 45.86 39.26
C GLY A 175 26.74 47.22 38.67
N GLY A 176 25.96 47.71 37.69
CA GLY A 176 26.19 48.99 36.99
C GLY A 176 27.31 48.95 35.95
N GLN A 177 27.80 47.77 35.62
CA GLN A 177 28.83 47.59 34.59
C GLN A 177 28.15 47.10 33.27
N PHE A 178 28.30 47.86 32.19
CA PHE A 178 27.83 47.42 30.87
C PHE A 178 28.71 46.30 30.35
N PRO A 179 28.16 45.21 29.82
CA PRO A 179 28.92 44.09 29.26
C PRO A 179 29.72 44.56 28.06
N THR A 180 31.02 44.47 28.11
CA THR A 180 31.92 44.67 26.97
C THR A 180 32.31 43.31 26.41
N PHE A 181 32.13 43.17 25.11
CA PHE A 181 32.56 41.99 24.32
C PHE A 181 33.95 42.24 23.70
N ASP A 182 34.50 43.42 23.87
CA ASP A 182 35.83 43.80 23.36
C ASP A 182 36.94 43.19 24.22
N ILE A 183 37.97 42.67 23.54
CA ILE A 183 39.12 41.98 24.16
C ILE A 183 40.10 42.98 24.79
N GLU A 184 40.03 44.30 24.44
CA GLU A 184 40.91 45.37 24.90
C GLU A 184 40.35 46.21 26.06
N ALA A 185 39.20 45.85 26.61
CA ALA A 185 38.58 46.63 27.70
C ALA A 185 39.28 46.40 29.08
N GLU A 186 39.39 47.44 29.92
CA GLU A 186 39.97 47.39 31.25
C GLU A 186 39.25 46.43 32.27
N THR A 187 38.05 45.97 31.90
CA THR A 187 37.30 44.92 32.65
C THR A 187 37.42 43.58 31.92
N GLU A 188 37.63 42.48 32.64
CA GLU A 188 37.67 41.13 32.05
C GLU A 188 36.49 40.93 31.10
N PRO A 189 36.75 40.60 29.81
CA PRO A 189 35.68 40.40 28.87
C PRO A 189 34.81 39.22 29.28
N VAL A 190 33.51 39.21 28.88
CA VAL A 190 32.53 38.15 29.17
C VAL A 190 33.11 36.76 28.76
N TRP A 191 33.82 36.72 27.66
CA TRP A 191 34.47 35.50 27.15
C TRP A 191 35.62 35.03 28.03
N GLY A 192 36.36 35.94 28.73
CA GLY A 192 37.41 35.56 29.69
C GLY A 192 36.81 34.75 30.86
N VAL A 193 35.75 35.26 31.47
CA VAL A 193 35.04 34.56 32.55
C VAL A 193 34.38 33.26 32.06
N PHE A 194 33.85 33.25 30.84
CA PHE A 194 33.28 32.06 30.25
C PHE A 194 34.32 30.94 30.10
N PHE A 195 35.47 31.23 29.54
CA PHE A 195 36.51 30.23 29.34
C PHE A 195 37.28 29.84 30.64
N SER A 196 37.34 30.70 31.64
CA SER A 196 38.02 30.35 32.91
C SER A 196 37.15 29.50 33.81
N GLU A 197 35.83 29.75 33.89
CA GLU A 197 34.98 29.17 34.90
C GLU A 197 34.04 28.08 34.37
N PHE A 198 33.60 28.20 33.09
CA PHE A 198 32.64 27.26 32.46
C PHE A 198 33.36 26.15 31.66
N LEU A 199 34.59 26.39 31.21
CA LEU A 199 35.35 25.45 30.38
C LEU A 199 35.41 24.02 30.96
N PRO A 200 35.62 23.80 32.25
CA PRO A 200 35.68 22.47 32.84
C PRO A 200 34.35 21.69 32.61
N GLN A 201 33.23 22.35 32.92
CA GLN A 201 31.90 21.74 32.69
C GLN A 201 31.62 21.51 31.22
N LEU A 202 32.01 22.46 30.36
CA LEU A 202 31.83 22.31 28.89
C LEU A 202 32.66 21.12 28.37
N ASN A 203 33.88 20.91 28.84
CA ASN A 203 34.74 19.78 28.47
C ASN A 203 34.09 18.43 28.83
N ILE A 204 33.46 18.32 30.00
CA ILE A 204 32.76 17.09 30.39
C ILE A 204 31.55 16.85 29.47
N LEU A 205 30.79 17.90 29.15
CA LEU A 205 29.63 17.77 28.23
C LEU A 205 30.10 17.42 26.83
N LEU A 206 31.18 18.05 26.34
CA LEU A 206 31.76 17.71 25.03
C LEU A 206 32.34 16.28 25.01
N PHE A 207 32.94 15.81 26.10
CA PHE A 207 33.34 14.40 26.24
C PHE A 207 32.15 13.47 26.02
N LEU A 208 31.00 13.72 26.68
CA LEU A 208 29.79 12.90 26.54
C LEU A 208 29.24 12.98 25.12
N VAL A 209 29.20 14.17 24.49
CA VAL A 209 28.78 14.36 23.10
C VAL A 209 29.65 13.53 22.15
N PHE A 210 30.98 13.61 22.27
CA PHE A 210 31.91 12.91 21.37
C PHE A 210 31.93 11.40 21.61
N VAL A 211 31.71 10.92 22.81
CA VAL A 211 31.52 9.48 23.10
C VAL A 211 30.23 8.98 22.45
N ALA A 212 29.12 9.71 22.60
CA ALA A 212 27.85 9.35 21.95
C ALA A 212 27.97 9.42 20.41
N LEU A 213 28.68 10.44 19.90
CA LEU A 213 28.96 10.57 18.46
C LEU A 213 29.85 9.41 17.96
N ALA A 214 30.87 9.02 18.70
CA ALA A 214 31.71 7.87 18.34
C ALA A 214 30.89 6.57 18.24
N ALA A 215 30.03 6.33 19.23
CA ALA A 215 29.15 5.17 19.22
C ALA A 215 28.14 5.26 18.05
N ARG A 216 27.60 6.45 17.76
CA ARG A 216 26.68 6.66 16.63
C ARG A 216 27.37 6.42 15.27
N LEU A 217 28.61 6.89 15.10
CA LEU A 217 29.41 6.63 13.89
C LEU A 217 29.79 5.15 13.76
N TRP A 218 30.02 4.47 14.88
CA TRP A 218 30.22 3.01 14.86
C TRP A 218 29.00 2.25 14.36
N LEU A 219 27.80 2.63 14.80
CA LEU A 219 26.56 2.04 14.27
C LEU A 219 26.27 2.44 12.82
N PHE A 220 26.62 3.66 12.41
CA PHE A 220 26.43 4.13 11.03
C PHE A 220 27.16 3.24 10.00
N ARG A 221 28.21 2.52 10.39
CA ARG A 221 28.89 1.53 9.54
C ARG A 221 27.94 0.47 8.98
N TYR A 222 26.95 0.06 9.75
CA TYR A 222 25.94 -0.90 9.31
C TYR A 222 24.92 -0.27 8.34
N SER A 223 24.67 1.01 8.47
CA SER A 223 23.72 1.72 7.59
C SER A 223 24.25 1.93 6.16
N ILE A 224 25.53 1.68 5.88
CA ILE A 224 26.08 1.74 4.53
C ILE A 224 25.47 0.66 3.61
N LEU A 225 24.90 -0.42 4.16
CA LEU A 225 24.22 -1.45 3.39
C LEU A 225 22.93 -0.97 2.75
N TYR A 226 22.50 0.27 3.05
CA TYR A 226 21.37 0.96 2.42
C TYR A 226 21.81 2.09 1.48
N SER A 227 23.06 2.08 1.05
CA SER A 227 23.60 3.08 0.13
C SER A 227 22.90 2.99 -1.23
N SER A 228 22.77 4.14 -1.88
CA SER A 228 22.26 4.25 -3.25
C SER A 228 23.29 4.87 -4.20
N THR A 229 24.59 4.84 -3.82
CA THR A 229 25.67 5.47 -4.57
C THR A 229 26.31 4.55 -5.60
N GLY A 230 26.17 3.23 -5.48
CA GLY A 230 26.66 2.23 -6.41
C GLY A 230 25.75 1.96 -7.60
N ALA A 231 26.05 0.91 -8.36
CA ALA A 231 25.25 0.47 -9.51
C ALA A 231 23.86 -0.07 -9.11
N VAL A 232 23.69 -0.47 -7.87
CA VAL A 232 22.44 -0.99 -7.27
C VAL A 232 22.30 -0.49 -5.83
N PHE A 233 21.14 -0.71 -5.24
CA PHE A 233 20.92 -0.43 -3.83
C PHE A 233 21.71 -1.40 -2.94
N GLY A 234 22.42 -0.84 -1.98
CA GLY A 234 23.34 -1.54 -1.08
C GLY A 234 24.74 -0.91 -1.10
N ALA A 235 25.65 -1.42 -0.28
CA ALA A 235 27.03 -0.93 -0.24
C ALA A 235 27.78 -1.36 -1.50
N GLY A 236 28.29 -0.43 -2.29
CA GLY A 236 29.14 -0.67 -3.44
C GLY A 236 30.64 -0.69 -3.08
N TYR A 237 31.48 -0.76 -4.11
CA TYR A 237 32.93 -0.79 -3.95
C TYR A 237 33.45 0.42 -3.17
N THR A 238 33.00 1.63 -3.51
CA THR A 238 33.39 2.87 -2.82
C THR A 238 32.97 2.84 -1.35
N ASP A 239 31.80 2.31 -1.04
CA ASP A 239 31.31 2.24 0.34
C ASP A 239 32.16 1.33 1.20
N ILE A 240 32.53 0.16 0.69
CA ILE A 240 33.31 -0.84 1.44
C ILE A 240 34.76 -0.41 1.58
N HIS A 241 35.37 0.16 0.52
CA HIS A 241 36.81 0.46 0.51
C HIS A 241 37.14 1.86 1.02
N ILE A 242 36.21 2.82 0.99
CA ILE A 242 36.45 4.20 1.41
C ILE A 242 35.50 4.61 2.53
N THR A 243 34.16 4.54 2.33
CA THR A 243 33.19 5.07 3.30
C THR A 243 33.26 4.32 4.63
N LEU A 244 33.37 2.99 4.60
CA LEU A 244 33.46 2.14 5.80
C LEU A 244 34.77 2.37 6.59
N PRO A 245 35.94 2.35 5.98
CA PRO A 245 37.19 2.71 6.67
C PRO A 245 37.17 4.14 7.24
N VAL A 246 36.75 5.12 6.47
CA VAL A 246 36.67 6.52 6.90
C VAL A 246 35.72 6.67 8.10
N THR A 247 34.55 6.05 8.06
CA THR A 247 33.58 6.10 9.17
C THR A 247 34.15 5.42 10.43
N THR A 248 34.88 4.32 10.25
CA THR A 248 35.56 3.63 11.33
C THR A 248 36.63 4.53 11.97
N ILE A 249 37.45 5.19 11.16
CA ILE A 249 38.46 6.16 11.60
C ILE A 249 37.79 7.33 12.34
N LEU A 250 36.71 7.87 11.77
CA LEU A 250 35.94 8.97 12.38
C LEU A 250 35.40 8.58 13.76
N SER A 251 34.90 7.36 13.90
CA SER A 251 34.43 6.86 15.20
C SER A 251 35.55 6.81 16.24
N VAL A 252 36.73 6.29 15.88
CA VAL A 252 37.91 6.23 16.76
C VAL A 252 38.41 7.66 17.06
N VAL A 253 38.49 8.52 16.06
CA VAL A 253 38.93 9.92 16.24
C VAL A 253 37.93 10.69 17.13
N ALA A 254 36.63 10.49 16.97
CA ALA A 254 35.63 11.09 17.86
C ALA A 254 35.84 10.65 19.30
N LEU A 255 36.12 9.36 19.55
CA LEU A 255 36.43 8.85 20.88
C LEU A 255 37.71 9.48 21.47
N ILE A 256 38.77 9.57 20.66
CA ILE A 256 40.06 10.22 21.07
C ILE A 256 39.82 11.69 21.42
N ILE A 257 39.06 12.42 20.59
CA ILE A 257 38.68 13.81 20.86
C ILE A 257 37.88 13.93 22.15
N GLY A 258 36.94 13.04 22.37
CA GLY A 258 36.17 12.97 23.62
C GLY A 258 37.10 12.82 24.83
N ILE A 259 38.00 11.84 24.80
CA ILE A 259 39.02 11.66 25.86
C ILE A 259 39.88 12.90 25.99
N GLY A 260 40.25 13.54 24.88
CA GLY A 260 41.01 14.82 24.87
C GLY A 260 40.28 15.93 25.63
N PHE A 261 38.97 16.05 25.50
CA PHE A 261 38.16 16.99 26.28
C PHE A 261 38.15 16.63 27.77
N LEU A 262 38.05 15.36 28.12
CA LEU A 262 38.15 14.93 29.51
C LEU A 262 39.49 15.28 30.14
N LEU A 263 40.60 15.14 29.40
CA LEU A 263 41.93 15.58 29.85
C LEU A 263 42.04 17.10 29.89
N ASN A 264 41.39 17.82 28.98
CA ASN A 264 41.41 19.29 28.92
C ASN A 264 40.62 19.93 30.06
N GLU A 265 39.77 19.20 30.76
CA GLU A 265 39.16 19.66 32.00
C GLU A 265 40.22 20.16 33.01
N LYS A 266 41.38 19.53 33.05
CA LYS A 266 42.52 19.90 33.90
C LYS A 266 43.45 20.94 33.27
N ILE A 267 43.63 20.91 31.95
CA ILE A 267 44.55 21.77 31.17
C ILE A 267 43.92 23.12 30.87
N GLN A 268 42.61 23.18 30.67
CA GLN A 268 41.78 24.37 30.44
C GLN A 268 42.21 25.26 29.27
N ARG A 269 42.58 24.63 28.12
CA ARG A 269 42.97 25.33 26.89
C ARG A 269 41.80 25.37 25.90
N LYS A 270 41.32 26.52 25.56
CA LYS A 270 40.22 26.72 24.54
C LYS A 270 40.62 26.29 23.15
N GLU A 271 41.93 26.37 22.84
CA GLU A 271 42.47 25.95 21.53
C GLU A 271 42.24 24.47 21.25
N VAL A 272 42.18 23.64 22.27
CA VAL A 272 41.88 22.21 22.15
C VAL A 272 40.52 21.98 21.53
N ILE A 273 39.50 22.76 21.92
CA ILE A 273 38.13 22.64 21.35
C ILE A 273 38.16 22.99 19.85
N ILE A 274 38.77 24.14 19.51
CA ILE A 274 38.79 24.62 18.12
C ILE A 274 39.53 23.65 17.21
N TYR A 275 40.75 23.22 17.63
CA TYR A 275 41.55 22.30 16.81
C TYR A 275 40.93 20.90 16.70
N SER A 276 40.29 20.41 17.76
CA SER A 276 39.58 19.12 17.72
C SER A 276 38.39 19.13 16.74
N ILE A 277 37.57 20.17 16.78
CA ILE A 277 36.44 20.31 15.85
C ILE A 277 36.97 20.51 14.42
N ALA A 278 37.98 21.33 14.20
CA ALA A 278 38.59 21.55 12.89
C ALA A 278 39.22 20.26 12.32
N ALA A 279 39.92 19.50 13.13
CA ALA A 279 40.51 18.23 12.72
C ALA A 279 39.43 17.19 12.36
N PHE A 280 38.39 17.08 13.19
CA PHE A 280 37.27 16.19 12.90
C PHE A 280 36.56 16.56 11.57
N ALA A 281 36.23 17.84 11.39
CA ALA A 281 35.63 18.37 10.16
C ALA A 281 36.54 18.15 8.93
N GLY A 282 37.86 18.34 9.12
CA GLY A 282 38.84 18.08 8.05
C GLY A 282 38.84 16.63 7.59
N ILE A 283 38.77 15.65 8.51
CA ILE A 283 38.72 14.23 8.16
C ILE A 283 37.41 13.90 7.46
N VAL A 284 36.27 14.48 7.88
CA VAL A 284 34.98 14.30 7.20
C VAL A 284 35.08 14.78 5.75
N ILE A 285 35.62 15.99 5.54
CA ILE A 285 35.75 16.58 4.19
C ILE A 285 36.69 15.71 3.32
N ILE A 286 37.84 15.30 3.86
CA ILE A 286 38.78 14.42 3.14
C ILE A 286 38.08 13.08 2.78
N GLY A 287 37.31 12.51 3.69
CA GLY A 287 36.57 11.27 3.45
C GLY A 287 35.55 11.40 2.32
N ILE A 288 34.77 12.50 2.31
CA ILE A 288 33.79 12.77 1.25
C ILE A 288 34.51 12.96 -0.11
N VAL A 289 35.58 13.75 -0.15
CA VAL A 289 36.35 13.98 -1.37
C VAL A 289 36.99 12.69 -1.87
N ALA A 290 37.54 11.87 -0.97
CA ALA A 290 38.13 10.58 -1.34
C ALA A 290 37.07 9.63 -1.93
N ALA A 291 35.87 9.56 -1.34
CA ALA A 291 34.77 8.75 -1.88
C ALA A 291 34.36 9.20 -3.28
N LEU A 292 34.18 10.51 -3.49
CA LEU A 292 33.85 11.06 -4.81
C LEU A 292 34.95 10.79 -5.86
N LEU A 293 36.21 10.97 -5.50
CA LEU A 293 37.33 10.70 -6.40
C LEU A 293 37.47 9.22 -6.76
N VAL A 294 37.30 8.32 -5.80
CA VAL A 294 37.34 6.87 -6.08
C VAL A 294 36.16 6.45 -6.91
N GLN A 295 34.96 6.95 -6.63
CA GLN A 295 33.77 6.67 -7.47
C GLN A 295 34.02 7.08 -8.91
N SER A 296 34.39 8.34 -9.16
CA SER A 296 34.49 8.87 -10.52
C SER A 296 35.74 8.43 -11.29
N LEU A 297 36.88 8.18 -10.61
CA LEU A 297 38.14 7.89 -11.31
C LEU A 297 38.54 6.41 -11.29
N VAL A 298 37.95 5.62 -10.38
CA VAL A 298 38.29 4.21 -10.22
C VAL A 298 37.09 3.32 -10.55
N VAL A 299 35.92 3.61 -9.96
CA VAL A 299 34.75 2.74 -10.09
C VAL A 299 34.06 2.95 -11.44
N GLU A 300 33.67 4.16 -11.80
CA GLU A 300 32.95 4.43 -13.07
C GLU A 300 33.69 3.93 -14.32
N PRO A 301 35.03 3.98 -14.44
CA PRO A 301 35.70 3.45 -15.65
C PRO A 301 35.72 1.93 -15.73
N ASP A 302 35.56 1.19 -14.61
CA ASP A 302 35.56 -0.28 -14.56
C ASP A 302 34.44 -0.81 -13.65
N GLU A 303 33.27 -0.18 -13.78
CA GLU A 303 32.14 -0.33 -12.85
C GLU A 303 31.71 -1.77 -12.70
N PHE A 304 31.43 -2.47 -13.80
CA PHE A 304 30.99 -3.85 -13.75
C PHE A 304 31.97 -4.76 -12.99
N THR A 305 33.29 -4.65 -13.25
CA THR A 305 34.27 -5.53 -12.63
C THR A 305 34.31 -5.32 -11.11
N LEU A 306 34.24 -4.06 -10.66
CA LEU A 306 34.36 -3.69 -9.26
C LEU A 306 33.04 -3.88 -8.50
N GLU A 307 31.91 -3.70 -9.18
CA GLU A 307 30.57 -3.79 -8.57
C GLU A 307 29.94 -5.18 -8.70
N LYS A 308 30.49 -6.09 -9.50
CA LYS A 308 29.92 -7.43 -9.77
C LYS A 308 29.47 -8.18 -8.51
N GLN A 309 30.27 -8.19 -7.48
CA GLN A 309 29.98 -8.90 -6.21
C GLN A 309 28.79 -8.25 -5.48
N TYR A 310 28.68 -6.93 -5.51
CA TYR A 310 27.63 -6.18 -4.86
C TYR A 310 26.32 -6.26 -5.64
N LEU A 311 26.39 -6.38 -6.98
CA LEU A 311 25.25 -6.73 -7.85
C LEU A 311 24.67 -8.08 -7.44
N ASP A 312 25.54 -9.10 -7.23
CA ASP A 312 25.10 -10.44 -6.82
C ASP A 312 24.41 -10.40 -5.44
N TYR A 313 24.94 -9.64 -4.49
CA TYR A 313 24.31 -9.45 -3.19
C TYR A 313 22.95 -8.76 -3.30
N ASN A 314 22.81 -7.73 -4.14
CA ASN A 314 21.54 -7.06 -4.36
C ASN A 314 20.51 -8.00 -4.99
N ILE A 315 20.88 -8.76 -6.01
CA ILE A 315 19.99 -9.72 -6.68
C ILE A 315 19.46 -10.74 -5.67
N GLN A 316 20.35 -11.41 -4.93
CA GLN A 316 19.95 -12.45 -3.98
C GLN A 316 19.07 -11.89 -2.86
N ASN A 317 19.50 -10.81 -2.21
CA ASN A 317 18.76 -10.25 -1.09
C ASN A 317 17.42 -9.64 -1.51
N THR A 318 17.31 -9.11 -2.73
CA THR A 318 16.02 -8.63 -3.25
C THR A 318 15.07 -9.80 -3.51
N LEU A 319 15.54 -10.86 -4.17
CA LEU A 319 14.73 -12.05 -4.39
C LEU A 319 14.22 -12.64 -3.07
N ASP A 320 15.09 -12.74 -2.07
CA ASP A 320 14.70 -13.25 -0.74
C ASP A 320 13.73 -12.31 -0.01
N ALA A 321 13.98 -11.00 -0.05
CA ALA A 321 13.16 -10.02 0.67
C ALA A 321 11.72 -9.92 0.16
N TYR A 322 11.48 -10.22 -1.12
CA TYR A 322 10.16 -10.18 -1.75
C TYR A 322 9.57 -11.56 -2.05
N ASP A 323 10.15 -12.61 -1.45
CA ASP A 323 9.69 -14.00 -1.62
C ASP A 323 9.75 -14.51 -3.07
N LEU A 324 10.64 -13.95 -3.87
CA LEU A 324 10.84 -14.31 -5.28
C LEU A 324 11.88 -15.42 -5.47
N SER A 325 12.67 -15.72 -4.45
CA SER A 325 13.67 -16.80 -4.50
C SER A 325 13.04 -18.20 -4.61
N ARG A 326 11.75 -18.32 -4.20
CA ARG A 326 10.96 -19.55 -4.30
C ARG A 326 10.24 -19.73 -5.63
N ALA A 327 10.25 -18.70 -6.52
CA ALA A 327 9.58 -18.79 -7.81
C ALA A 327 10.18 -19.91 -8.66
N GLU A 328 9.33 -20.86 -9.04
CA GLU A 328 9.69 -21.97 -9.92
C GLU A 328 9.62 -21.52 -11.38
N GLU A 329 10.70 -21.73 -12.11
CA GLU A 329 10.80 -21.32 -13.52
C GLU A 329 10.69 -22.53 -14.42
N GLU A 330 9.74 -22.51 -15.36
CA GLU A 330 9.50 -23.58 -16.33
C GLU A 330 9.52 -23.04 -17.76
N ILE A 331 9.98 -23.86 -18.70
CA ILE A 331 9.92 -23.54 -20.12
C ILE A 331 8.57 -24.00 -20.68
N PHE A 332 7.75 -23.05 -21.10
CA PHE A 332 6.49 -23.32 -21.76
C PHE A 332 6.69 -23.32 -23.28
N GLN A 333 6.62 -24.50 -23.88
CA GLN A 333 6.72 -24.64 -25.34
C GLN A 333 5.34 -24.45 -25.94
N VAL A 334 5.07 -23.27 -26.45
CA VAL A 334 3.80 -22.98 -27.10
C VAL A 334 3.67 -23.82 -28.36
N ASN A 335 2.59 -24.57 -28.47
CA ASN A 335 2.15 -25.18 -29.71
C ASN A 335 0.73 -24.74 -30.04
N TYR A 336 0.31 -24.86 -31.25
CA TYR A 336 -1.03 -24.48 -31.67
C TYR A 336 -1.75 -25.71 -32.22
N THR A 337 -1.84 -26.76 -31.41
CA THR A 337 -2.39 -28.07 -31.78
C THR A 337 -3.72 -28.38 -31.09
N LEU A 338 -4.32 -27.42 -30.36
CA LEU A 338 -5.60 -27.64 -29.71
C LEU A 338 -6.69 -28.06 -30.69
N THR A 339 -7.45 -29.03 -30.24
CA THR A 339 -8.61 -29.57 -30.93
C THR A 339 -9.89 -29.29 -30.17
N ALA A 340 -11.06 -29.56 -30.78
CA ALA A 340 -12.32 -29.44 -30.07
C ALA A 340 -12.43 -30.45 -28.89
N GLU A 341 -11.68 -31.55 -28.89
CA GLU A 341 -11.61 -32.50 -27.79
C GLU A 341 -10.86 -31.90 -26.61
N ASP A 342 -9.68 -31.30 -26.86
CA ASP A 342 -8.88 -30.65 -25.82
C ASP A 342 -9.67 -29.53 -25.11
N ILE A 343 -10.46 -28.74 -25.85
CA ILE A 343 -11.36 -27.72 -25.29
C ILE A 343 -12.44 -28.36 -24.38
N ARG A 344 -12.94 -29.55 -24.75
CA ARG A 344 -13.92 -30.26 -23.93
C ARG A 344 -13.30 -30.94 -22.70
N GLU A 345 -12.07 -31.43 -22.82
CA GLU A 345 -11.32 -31.99 -21.68
C GLU A 345 -10.91 -30.92 -20.67
N ASN A 346 -10.66 -29.68 -21.12
CA ASN A 346 -10.37 -28.51 -20.25
C ASN A 346 -11.62 -27.65 -19.99
N ARG A 347 -12.78 -28.30 -19.87
CA ARG A 347 -14.08 -27.63 -19.70
C ARG A 347 -14.12 -26.72 -18.48
N ALA A 348 -13.53 -27.12 -17.36
CA ALA A 348 -13.54 -26.33 -16.15
C ALA A 348 -12.75 -25.01 -16.33
N THR A 349 -11.61 -25.04 -17.04
CA THR A 349 -10.90 -23.81 -17.44
C THR A 349 -11.77 -22.93 -18.34
N VAL A 350 -12.39 -23.53 -19.38
CA VAL A 350 -13.21 -22.79 -20.36
C VAL A 350 -14.45 -22.15 -19.72
N GLU A 351 -15.13 -22.86 -18.81
CA GLU A 351 -16.30 -22.38 -18.09
C GLU A 351 -15.96 -21.41 -16.94
N ASN A 352 -14.69 -21.07 -16.75
CA ASN A 352 -14.23 -20.03 -15.83
C ASN A 352 -13.51 -18.88 -16.54
N ILE A 353 -13.58 -18.84 -17.87
CA ILE A 353 -13.10 -17.69 -18.63
C ILE A 353 -13.96 -16.48 -18.31
N ARG A 354 -13.33 -15.45 -17.77
CA ARG A 354 -14.02 -14.24 -17.31
C ARG A 354 -14.55 -13.44 -18.48
N LEU A 355 -15.87 -13.45 -18.68
CA LEU A 355 -16.58 -12.61 -19.65
C LEU A 355 -17.08 -11.29 -19.05
N TRP A 356 -17.06 -11.15 -17.74
CA TRP A 356 -17.43 -9.94 -17.03
C TRP A 356 -16.20 -9.22 -16.49
N ASP A 357 -15.97 -8.00 -16.97
CA ASP A 357 -15.01 -7.08 -16.36
C ASP A 357 -15.69 -6.37 -15.18
N TRP A 358 -15.02 -6.30 -14.04
CA TRP A 358 -15.57 -5.71 -12.83
C TRP A 358 -15.99 -4.25 -13.02
N ARG A 359 -15.31 -3.49 -13.88
CA ARG A 359 -15.56 -2.06 -14.13
C ARG A 359 -16.94 -1.79 -14.75
N PRO A 360 -17.32 -2.36 -15.90
CA PRO A 360 -18.67 -2.24 -16.42
C PRO A 360 -19.70 -2.99 -15.57
N LEU A 361 -19.31 -4.10 -14.91
CA LEU A 361 -20.23 -4.89 -14.10
C LEU A 361 -20.74 -4.13 -12.88
N LYS A 362 -19.89 -3.34 -12.22
CA LYS A 362 -20.31 -2.48 -11.10
C LYS A 362 -21.47 -1.59 -11.48
N SER A 363 -21.39 -0.89 -12.62
CA SER A 363 -22.48 -0.06 -13.12
C SER A 363 -23.74 -0.88 -13.43
N THR A 364 -23.58 -2.11 -13.91
CA THR A 364 -24.70 -3.03 -14.16
C THR A 364 -25.36 -3.46 -12.84
N TYR A 365 -24.57 -3.79 -11.81
CA TYR A 365 -25.11 -4.09 -10.48
C TYR A 365 -25.88 -2.91 -9.90
N GLU A 366 -25.36 -1.69 -10.00
CA GLU A 366 -26.02 -0.48 -9.54
C GLU A 366 -27.39 -0.28 -10.21
N GLN A 367 -27.49 -0.54 -11.50
CA GLN A 367 -28.73 -0.39 -12.23
C GLN A 367 -29.76 -1.50 -11.96
N LEU A 368 -29.30 -2.75 -11.83
CA LEU A 368 -30.18 -3.90 -11.71
C LEU A 368 -30.57 -4.22 -10.25
N GLN A 369 -29.70 -3.89 -9.30
CA GLN A 369 -29.80 -4.39 -7.92
C GLN A 369 -29.83 -3.30 -6.85
N LEU A 370 -29.69 -2.01 -7.19
CA LEU A 370 -29.94 -0.90 -6.28
C LEU A 370 -31.36 -0.36 -6.45
N PHE A 371 -32.27 -0.86 -5.64
CA PHE A 371 -33.68 -0.40 -5.66
C PHE A 371 -33.89 0.93 -4.93
N ARG A 372 -32.91 1.40 -4.18
CA ARG A 372 -32.93 2.64 -3.41
C ARG A 372 -31.59 3.34 -3.48
N THR A 373 -31.60 4.66 -3.49
CA THR A 373 -30.43 5.52 -3.67
C THR A 373 -29.47 5.51 -2.48
N TYR A 374 -29.88 5.03 -1.32
CA TYR A 374 -29.04 4.91 -0.12
C TYR A 374 -28.28 3.58 -0.01
N TYR A 375 -28.42 2.68 -0.98
CA TYR A 375 -27.55 1.52 -1.12
C TYR A 375 -26.46 1.81 -2.16
N GLN A 376 -25.29 1.22 -1.95
CA GLN A 376 -24.14 1.35 -2.83
C GLN A 376 -23.34 0.05 -2.90
N PHE A 377 -22.74 -0.22 -4.05
CA PHE A 377 -21.68 -1.18 -4.26
C PHE A 377 -20.35 -0.43 -4.31
N TYR A 378 -19.45 -0.66 -3.35
CA TYR A 378 -18.16 0.03 -3.34
C TYR A 378 -17.19 -0.63 -4.30
N ASP A 379 -17.16 -1.95 -4.31
CA ASP A 379 -16.30 -2.76 -5.16
C ASP A 379 -17.00 -4.01 -5.69
N VAL A 380 -16.32 -4.76 -6.56
CA VAL A 380 -16.73 -6.07 -7.10
C VAL A 380 -15.56 -7.03 -6.98
N ASP A 381 -15.65 -7.91 -6.02
CA ASP A 381 -14.64 -8.91 -5.69
C ASP A 381 -14.70 -10.12 -6.62
N VAL A 382 -13.56 -10.77 -6.80
CA VAL A 382 -13.43 -12.05 -7.47
C VAL A 382 -13.22 -13.14 -6.43
N ASP A 383 -14.04 -14.19 -6.46
CA ASP A 383 -13.93 -15.33 -5.57
C ASP A 383 -14.29 -16.63 -6.30
N ARG A 384 -14.28 -17.75 -5.62
CA ARG A 384 -14.64 -19.05 -6.17
C ARG A 384 -15.45 -19.87 -5.18
N TYR A 385 -16.39 -20.64 -5.72
CA TYR A 385 -17.30 -21.50 -4.94
C TYR A 385 -17.51 -22.83 -5.66
N MET A 386 -17.81 -23.87 -4.89
CA MET A 386 -18.35 -25.11 -5.42
C MET A 386 -19.85 -24.94 -5.67
N VAL A 387 -20.27 -24.90 -6.93
CA VAL A 387 -21.66 -24.75 -7.36
C VAL A 387 -22.08 -25.97 -8.17
N ASP A 388 -23.05 -26.72 -7.69
CA ASP A 388 -23.50 -27.98 -8.30
C ASP A 388 -22.36 -28.98 -8.59
N GLY A 389 -21.35 -29.03 -7.70
CA GLY A 389 -20.19 -29.88 -7.83
C GLY A 389 -19.15 -29.41 -8.85
N MET A 390 -19.29 -28.20 -9.39
CA MET A 390 -18.32 -27.55 -10.27
C MET A 390 -17.58 -26.42 -9.54
N TYR A 391 -16.28 -26.31 -9.77
CA TYR A 391 -15.45 -25.25 -9.24
C TYR A 391 -15.63 -24.01 -10.10
N LYS A 392 -16.34 -23.00 -9.60
CA LYS A 392 -16.77 -21.82 -10.35
C LYS A 392 -16.20 -20.55 -9.78
N GLN A 393 -15.61 -19.75 -10.65
CA GLN A 393 -15.23 -18.38 -10.37
C GLN A 393 -16.45 -17.47 -10.44
N VAL A 394 -16.56 -16.59 -9.47
CA VAL A 394 -17.67 -15.66 -9.34
C VAL A 394 -17.18 -14.22 -9.17
N LEU A 395 -18.09 -13.31 -9.45
CA LEU A 395 -17.98 -11.89 -9.06
C LEU A 395 -19.03 -11.62 -8.01
N ILE A 396 -18.64 -11.02 -6.91
CA ILE A 396 -19.47 -10.76 -5.74
C ILE A 396 -19.31 -9.31 -5.27
N SER A 397 -20.38 -8.69 -4.78
CA SER A 397 -20.31 -7.34 -4.21
C SER A 397 -21.34 -7.17 -3.10
N PRO A 398 -20.97 -6.60 -1.94
CA PRO A 398 -21.90 -6.33 -0.85
C PRO A 398 -22.74 -5.08 -1.13
N ARG A 399 -24.00 -5.12 -0.72
CA ARG A 399 -24.88 -3.96 -0.79
C ARG A 399 -24.80 -3.19 0.54
N GLU A 400 -23.99 -2.16 0.56
CA GLU A 400 -23.77 -1.35 1.76
C GLU A 400 -24.69 -0.13 1.84
N MET A 401 -24.83 0.42 3.03
CA MET A 401 -25.63 1.60 3.30
C MET A 401 -24.78 2.88 3.15
N ASP A 402 -25.12 3.72 2.19
CA ASP A 402 -24.59 5.07 2.06
C ASP A 402 -25.56 6.10 2.66
N ILE A 403 -25.32 6.44 3.91
CA ILE A 403 -26.12 7.43 4.67
C ILE A 403 -26.04 8.82 4.01
N GLY A 404 -24.95 9.15 3.36
CA GLY A 404 -24.75 10.42 2.65
C GLY A 404 -25.69 10.62 1.47
N SER A 405 -26.12 9.52 0.85
CA SER A 405 -27.08 9.51 -0.26
C SER A 405 -28.56 9.60 0.16
N LEU A 406 -28.85 9.66 1.45
CA LEU A 406 -30.21 9.97 1.93
C LEU A 406 -30.64 11.38 1.49
N PRO A 407 -31.91 11.59 1.14
CA PRO A 407 -32.42 12.94 0.89
C PRO A 407 -32.13 13.90 2.05
N SER A 408 -31.77 15.13 1.78
CA SER A 408 -31.32 16.09 2.80
C SER A 408 -32.32 16.29 3.98
N GLN A 409 -33.61 16.13 3.72
CA GLN A 409 -34.65 16.19 4.75
C GLN A 409 -34.64 14.94 5.67
N ALA A 410 -34.11 13.82 5.17
CA ALA A 410 -33.99 12.57 5.92
C ALA A 410 -32.64 12.44 6.64
N GLN A 411 -31.68 13.33 6.42
CA GLN A 411 -30.39 13.33 7.06
C GLN A 411 -30.47 13.88 8.50
N THR A 412 -31.32 13.30 9.32
CA THR A 412 -31.44 13.62 10.75
C THR A 412 -30.54 12.69 11.56
N TRP A 413 -30.12 13.11 12.75
CA TRP A 413 -29.30 12.25 13.64
C TRP A 413 -29.96 10.90 13.89
N VAL A 414 -31.29 10.87 14.11
CA VAL A 414 -32.04 9.61 14.33
C VAL A 414 -31.94 8.71 13.11
N ASN A 415 -32.15 9.24 11.92
CA ASN A 415 -32.07 8.44 10.71
C ASN A 415 -30.67 7.93 10.44
N GLN A 416 -29.65 8.79 10.61
CA GLN A 416 -28.27 8.46 10.32
C GLN A 416 -27.66 7.46 11.31
N HIS A 417 -28.16 7.42 12.56
CA HIS A 417 -27.50 6.65 13.61
C HIS A 417 -28.38 5.59 14.28
N LEU A 418 -29.73 5.69 14.17
CA LEU A 418 -30.64 4.73 14.79
C LEU A 418 -31.48 3.95 13.79
N VAL A 419 -31.76 4.51 12.59
CA VAL A 419 -32.68 3.90 11.62
C VAL A 419 -31.92 3.22 10.50
N TYR A 420 -31.07 3.94 9.77
CA TYR A 420 -30.30 3.40 8.64
C TYR A 420 -28.92 2.94 9.12
N THR A 421 -28.91 1.79 9.81
CA THR A 421 -27.75 1.34 10.56
C THR A 421 -26.87 0.35 9.80
N HIS A 422 -27.38 -0.36 8.79
CA HIS A 422 -26.70 -1.47 8.12
C HIS A 422 -27.04 -1.59 6.65
N GLY A 423 -26.14 -2.18 5.88
CA GLY A 423 -26.36 -2.67 4.51
C GLY A 423 -27.09 -4.00 4.51
N TYR A 424 -27.45 -4.54 3.31
CA TYR A 424 -28.25 -5.74 3.24
C TYR A 424 -27.89 -6.65 2.06
N GLY A 425 -27.28 -7.77 2.37
CA GLY A 425 -26.97 -8.84 1.43
C GLY A 425 -25.87 -8.52 0.43
N VAL A 426 -25.66 -9.47 -0.44
CA VAL A 426 -24.69 -9.40 -1.54
C VAL A 426 -25.38 -9.72 -2.87
N VAL A 427 -24.72 -9.34 -3.95
CA VAL A 427 -25.01 -9.83 -5.29
C VAL A 427 -23.86 -10.68 -5.77
N MET A 428 -24.14 -11.76 -6.52
CA MET A 428 -23.13 -12.67 -7.04
C MET A 428 -23.55 -13.19 -8.41
N ASN A 429 -22.61 -13.22 -9.35
CA ASN A 429 -22.79 -13.90 -10.62
C ASN A 429 -21.55 -14.70 -11.01
N PRO A 430 -21.68 -15.78 -11.78
CA PRO A 430 -20.54 -16.48 -12.39
C PRO A 430 -19.86 -15.57 -13.43
N VAL A 431 -18.57 -15.77 -13.63
CA VAL A 431 -17.78 -14.95 -14.55
C VAL A 431 -18.09 -15.19 -16.03
N ASP A 432 -18.64 -16.37 -16.36
CA ASP A 432 -18.78 -16.90 -17.72
C ASP A 432 -20.21 -16.85 -18.25
N VAL A 433 -21.23 -16.67 -17.40
CA VAL A 433 -22.63 -16.80 -17.83
C VAL A 433 -23.27 -15.46 -18.11
N VAL A 434 -23.88 -15.38 -19.29
CA VAL A 434 -24.55 -14.18 -19.81
C VAL A 434 -25.98 -14.54 -20.24
N THR A 435 -26.94 -13.68 -19.89
CA THR A 435 -28.34 -13.84 -20.35
C THR A 435 -28.48 -13.51 -21.84
N THR A 436 -29.59 -13.89 -22.46
CA THR A 436 -29.90 -13.53 -23.86
C THR A 436 -29.93 -12.03 -24.13
N GLU A 437 -30.08 -11.22 -23.08
CA GLU A 437 -30.10 -9.76 -23.17
C GLU A 437 -28.69 -9.15 -23.00
N GLY A 438 -27.65 -9.97 -22.84
CA GLY A 438 -26.27 -9.51 -22.58
C GLY A 438 -26.03 -9.02 -21.15
N LEU A 439 -26.84 -9.46 -20.18
CA LEU A 439 -26.74 -9.11 -18.76
C LEU A 439 -26.17 -10.27 -17.94
N PRO A 440 -25.62 -10.01 -16.72
CA PRO A 440 -25.12 -11.08 -15.86
C PRO A 440 -26.25 -12.00 -15.37
N ALA A 441 -25.99 -13.30 -15.35
CA ALA A 441 -26.87 -14.29 -14.73
C ALA A 441 -26.52 -14.42 -13.26
N PHE A 442 -27.38 -14.00 -12.37
CA PHE A 442 -27.09 -13.95 -10.95
C PHE A 442 -27.22 -15.30 -10.26
N TYR A 443 -26.26 -15.64 -9.40
CA TYR A 443 -26.35 -16.70 -8.40
C TYR A 443 -27.02 -16.20 -7.12
N ILE A 444 -26.75 -14.95 -6.70
CA ILE A 444 -27.42 -14.27 -5.59
C ILE A 444 -27.89 -12.91 -6.09
N LYS A 445 -29.16 -12.58 -5.86
CA LYS A 445 -29.81 -11.34 -6.29
C LYS A 445 -30.92 -10.91 -5.33
N ASP A 446 -31.48 -9.74 -5.59
CA ASP A 446 -32.67 -9.17 -4.96
C ASP A 446 -32.48 -8.76 -3.48
N ILE A 447 -33.53 -8.23 -2.86
CA ILE A 447 -33.63 -7.86 -1.45
C ILE A 447 -34.98 -8.36 -0.93
N PRO A 448 -35.04 -9.31 0.00
CA PRO A 448 -33.94 -10.11 0.57
C PRO A 448 -33.16 -10.93 -0.46
N PRO A 449 -31.89 -11.29 -0.20
CA PRO A 449 -31.11 -12.11 -1.12
C PRO A 449 -31.79 -13.42 -1.44
N THR A 450 -31.91 -13.75 -2.72
CA THR A 450 -32.45 -15.02 -3.21
C THR A 450 -31.39 -15.76 -4.02
N SER A 451 -31.29 -17.05 -3.81
CA SER A 451 -30.37 -17.91 -4.54
C SER A 451 -30.89 -19.35 -4.62
N PRO A 452 -30.71 -20.05 -5.73
CA PRO A 452 -30.92 -21.49 -5.80
C PRO A 452 -29.73 -22.30 -5.24
N TYR A 453 -28.57 -21.67 -5.02
CA TYR A 453 -27.31 -22.35 -4.67
C TYR A 453 -26.84 -22.04 -3.26
N PHE A 454 -27.15 -20.84 -2.75
CA PHE A 454 -26.61 -20.34 -1.47
C PHE A 454 -27.73 -20.02 -0.49
N THR A 455 -27.50 -20.31 0.76
CA THR A 455 -28.34 -19.84 1.87
C THR A 455 -27.62 -18.72 2.58
N ILE A 456 -28.29 -17.59 2.78
CA ILE A 456 -27.79 -16.47 3.60
C ILE A 456 -28.81 -16.26 4.72
N ASP A 457 -28.45 -16.74 5.91
CA ASP A 457 -29.30 -16.66 7.11
C ASP A 457 -29.22 -15.28 7.75
N GLU A 458 -28.02 -14.68 7.71
CA GLU A 458 -27.78 -13.33 8.22
C GLU A 458 -27.20 -12.39 7.12
N PRO A 459 -28.05 -11.66 6.41
CA PRO A 459 -27.62 -10.79 5.30
C PRO A 459 -27.22 -9.37 5.72
N ARG A 460 -27.38 -8.99 6.99
CA ARG A 460 -27.15 -7.61 7.44
C ARG A 460 -25.66 -7.30 7.54
N ILE A 461 -25.26 -6.13 7.04
CA ILE A 461 -23.88 -5.66 7.01
C ILE A 461 -23.77 -4.43 7.92
N TYR A 462 -23.41 -4.64 9.18
CA TYR A 462 -23.13 -3.55 10.12
C TYR A 462 -21.71 -3.03 10.00
N TYR A 463 -20.79 -3.87 9.56
CA TYR A 463 -19.38 -3.58 9.35
C TYR A 463 -19.04 -3.81 7.89
N GLY A 464 -18.51 -2.81 7.23
CA GLY A 464 -18.23 -2.84 5.79
C GLY A 464 -17.16 -1.84 5.39
N GLU A 465 -16.93 -1.69 4.10
CA GLU A 465 -15.95 -0.75 3.56
C GLU A 465 -16.45 0.69 3.57
N GLY A 466 -17.74 0.90 3.32
CA GLY A 466 -18.39 2.21 3.29
C GLY A 466 -18.88 2.72 4.63
N ALA A 467 -18.82 1.94 5.69
CA ALA A 467 -19.42 2.22 6.99
C ALA A 467 -18.61 3.23 7.82
N ALA A 468 -18.62 4.50 7.43
CA ALA A 468 -17.79 5.56 8.01
C ALA A 468 -18.30 6.13 9.35
N SER A 469 -19.60 6.01 9.68
CA SER A 469 -20.19 6.60 10.88
C SER A 469 -20.54 5.55 11.96
N TYR A 470 -20.71 6.02 13.20
CA TYR A 470 -21.22 5.14 14.25
C TYR A 470 -22.74 4.89 14.07
N ALA A 471 -23.20 3.73 14.56
CA ALA A 471 -24.61 3.40 14.69
C ALA A 471 -24.93 3.03 16.14
N VAL A 472 -26.18 3.28 16.55
CA VAL A 472 -26.67 2.85 17.86
C VAL A 472 -27.85 1.91 17.64
N THR A 473 -27.71 0.72 18.11
CA THR A 473 -28.68 -0.37 17.98
C THR A 473 -29.36 -0.67 19.30
N ARG A 474 -30.40 -1.52 19.30
CA ARG A 474 -31.19 -1.87 20.47
C ARG A 474 -31.78 -0.63 21.15
N THR A 475 -32.27 0.29 20.37
CA THR A 475 -32.92 1.53 20.85
C THR A 475 -34.43 1.33 20.94
N SER A 476 -35.17 2.34 21.35
CA SER A 476 -36.63 2.31 21.26
C SER A 476 -37.15 2.70 19.86
N THR A 477 -36.25 2.93 18.93
CA THR A 477 -36.54 3.21 17.52
C THR A 477 -36.08 2.00 16.70
N ASP A 478 -37.03 1.40 15.96
CA ASP A 478 -36.73 0.24 15.12
C ASP A 478 -35.75 0.60 14.00
N GLU A 479 -34.84 -0.30 13.69
CA GLU A 479 -33.88 -0.15 12.60
C GLU A 479 -34.55 -0.50 11.27
N PHE A 480 -34.26 0.26 10.23
CA PHE A 480 -34.68 -0.07 8.87
C PHE A 480 -33.89 -1.28 8.38
N ASP A 481 -34.59 -2.37 8.04
CA ASP A 481 -33.99 -3.61 7.57
C ASP A 481 -33.84 -3.59 6.05
N TYR A 482 -34.97 -3.63 5.33
CA TYR A 482 -34.96 -3.59 3.87
C TYR A 482 -36.31 -3.11 3.30
N PRO A 483 -36.33 -2.63 2.03
CA PRO A 483 -37.57 -2.26 1.37
C PRO A 483 -38.29 -3.48 0.80
N ALA A 484 -39.57 -3.64 1.09
CA ALA A 484 -40.45 -4.68 0.53
C ALA A 484 -41.54 -4.04 -0.33
N GLY A 485 -41.25 -3.76 -1.59
CA GLY A 485 -42.16 -3.00 -2.46
C GLY A 485 -42.38 -1.57 -1.98
N ASP A 486 -43.62 -1.22 -1.64
CA ASP A 486 -44.01 0.08 -1.12
C ASP A 486 -43.90 0.19 0.42
N GLN A 487 -43.53 -0.88 1.10
CA GLN A 487 -43.39 -0.92 2.54
C GLN A 487 -41.93 -1.08 2.95
N ASN A 488 -41.60 -0.63 4.15
CA ASN A 488 -40.32 -0.85 4.78
C ASN A 488 -40.47 -1.95 5.84
N ILE A 489 -39.51 -2.85 5.88
CA ILE A 489 -39.37 -3.84 6.96
C ILE A 489 -38.40 -3.26 7.98
N TYR A 490 -38.66 -3.54 9.25
CA TYR A 490 -37.88 -3.07 10.36
C TYR A 490 -37.37 -4.24 11.19
N THR A 491 -36.27 -4.06 11.87
CA THR A 491 -35.60 -5.06 12.70
C THR A 491 -35.03 -4.44 13.96
N ASP A 492 -34.59 -5.28 14.87
CA ASP A 492 -33.74 -4.94 16.00
C ASP A 492 -32.46 -5.78 15.92
N TYR A 493 -31.31 -5.15 16.13
CA TYR A 493 -30.04 -5.86 16.20
C TYR A 493 -30.00 -6.81 17.42
N ASP A 494 -29.76 -8.09 17.18
CA ASP A 494 -29.63 -9.13 18.21
C ASP A 494 -28.19 -9.65 18.40
N GLY A 495 -27.25 -9.14 17.59
CA GLY A 495 -25.83 -9.51 17.62
C GLY A 495 -25.08 -9.06 18.87
N THR A 496 -23.85 -9.48 18.99
CA THR A 496 -22.97 -9.25 20.16
C THR A 496 -22.15 -7.97 20.07
N GLY A 497 -21.97 -7.39 18.85
CA GLY A 497 -21.07 -6.27 18.62
C GLY A 497 -21.49 -4.96 19.27
N GLY A 498 -20.53 -4.04 19.36
CA GLY A 498 -20.71 -2.68 19.86
C GLY A 498 -20.66 -2.53 21.39
N VAL A 499 -20.28 -1.35 21.85
CA VAL A 499 -20.14 -1.06 23.29
C VAL A 499 -21.50 -0.73 23.93
N ALA A 500 -21.83 -1.40 25.03
CA ALA A 500 -23.07 -1.15 25.78
C ALA A 500 -23.11 0.28 26.34
N LEU A 501 -24.20 1.02 26.12
CA LEU A 501 -24.46 2.36 26.66
C LEU A 501 -25.24 2.30 27.99
N ASP A 502 -24.83 1.44 28.89
CA ASP A 502 -25.49 1.03 30.13
C ASP A 502 -25.49 2.09 31.27
N GLY A 503 -24.94 3.26 31.03
CA GLY A 503 -24.90 4.31 32.06
C GLY A 503 -24.55 5.69 31.53
N ILE A 504 -24.88 6.71 32.34
CA ILE A 504 -24.66 8.11 32.00
C ILE A 504 -23.19 8.45 31.73
N VAL A 505 -22.26 7.73 32.39
CA VAL A 505 -20.82 7.96 32.25
C VAL A 505 -20.36 7.57 30.85
N LYS A 506 -20.73 6.38 30.35
CA LYS A 506 -20.40 5.94 29.00
C LYS A 506 -21.06 6.82 27.95
N LYS A 507 -22.34 7.20 28.12
CA LYS A 507 -23.03 8.15 27.25
C LYS A 507 -22.30 9.49 27.17
N LEU A 508 -21.81 10.01 28.31
CA LEU A 508 -21.02 11.23 28.33
C LEU A 508 -19.67 11.11 27.63
N ILE A 509 -18.96 10.00 27.85
CA ILE A 509 -17.68 9.72 27.21
C ILE A 509 -17.86 9.70 25.69
N TYR A 510 -18.85 8.98 25.18
CA TYR A 510 -19.07 8.88 23.74
C TYR A 510 -19.70 10.14 23.14
N ALA A 511 -20.54 10.86 23.87
CA ALA A 511 -21.02 12.18 23.45
C ALA A 511 -19.86 13.16 23.19
N ILE A 512 -18.83 13.13 24.04
CA ILE A 512 -17.61 13.93 23.86
C ILE A 512 -16.74 13.38 22.72
N LYS A 513 -16.51 12.06 22.71
CA LYS A 513 -15.68 11.43 21.69
C LYS A 513 -16.18 11.70 20.27
N PHE A 514 -17.50 11.59 20.06
CA PHE A 514 -18.13 11.79 18.74
C PHE A 514 -18.68 13.22 18.53
N ASN A 515 -18.50 14.11 19.51
CA ASN A 515 -19.04 15.47 19.48
C ASN A 515 -20.54 15.49 19.17
N SER A 516 -21.28 14.54 19.77
CA SER A 516 -22.73 14.36 19.59
C SER A 516 -23.44 14.43 20.93
N VAL A 517 -24.13 15.56 21.16
CA VAL A 517 -24.93 15.77 22.39
C VAL A 517 -26.15 14.87 22.41
N GLU A 518 -26.59 14.39 21.27
CA GLU A 518 -27.74 13.49 21.08
C GLU A 518 -27.52 12.19 21.82
N LEU A 519 -26.30 11.65 21.83
CA LEU A 519 -25.94 10.45 22.61
C LEU A 519 -26.19 10.60 24.12
N LEU A 520 -26.21 11.82 24.62
CA LEU A 520 -26.47 12.09 26.04
C LEU A 520 -27.95 12.36 26.33
N VAL A 521 -28.66 13.05 25.42
CA VAL A 521 -30.00 13.57 25.68
C VAL A 521 -31.14 12.84 24.97
N SER A 522 -30.84 11.97 24.01
CA SER A 522 -31.87 11.26 23.25
C SER A 522 -32.68 10.32 24.15
N GLY A 523 -34.02 10.46 24.06
CA GLY A 523 -34.97 9.57 24.75
C GLY A 523 -35.07 8.17 24.10
N SER A 524 -34.53 7.97 22.90
CA SER A 524 -34.55 6.68 22.20
C SER A 524 -33.50 5.69 22.75
N LEU A 525 -32.51 6.16 23.51
CA LEU A 525 -31.46 5.30 24.03
C LEU A 525 -31.92 4.55 25.28
N THR A 526 -31.97 3.25 25.21
CA THR A 526 -32.30 2.32 26.30
C THR A 526 -31.06 1.92 27.11
N PRO A 527 -31.19 1.26 28.26
CA PRO A 527 -30.05 0.64 28.96
C PRO A 527 -29.36 -0.47 28.16
N ASP A 528 -30.08 -1.11 27.24
CA ASP A 528 -29.58 -2.20 26.40
C ASP A 528 -28.97 -1.72 25.07
N SER A 529 -29.02 -0.40 24.83
CA SER A 529 -28.48 0.20 23.60
C SER A 529 -26.98 -0.03 23.47
N ARG A 530 -26.55 -0.39 22.25
CA ARG A 530 -25.15 -0.65 21.93
C ARG A 530 -24.66 0.33 20.87
N LEU A 531 -23.46 0.85 21.07
CA LEU A 531 -22.81 1.77 20.15
C LEU A 531 -21.80 1.02 19.29
N LEU A 532 -22.11 0.88 18.01
CA LEU A 532 -21.22 0.31 17.00
C LEU A 532 -20.40 1.46 16.37
N PHE A 533 -19.09 1.36 16.46
CA PHE A 533 -18.17 2.32 15.81
C PHE A 533 -16.90 1.63 15.38
N ASN A 534 -16.02 2.32 14.67
CA ASN A 534 -14.95 1.70 13.91
C ASN A 534 -15.54 0.59 13.01
N ARG A 535 -16.55 0.98 12.23
CA ARG A 535 -17.35 0.04 11.43
C ARG A 535 -16.74 -0.20 10.06
N ASN A 536 -15.89 0.71 9.57
CA ASN A 536 -15.07 0.44 8.39
C ASN A 536 -14.09 -0.68 8.72
N VAL A 537 -14.09 -1.75 7.92
CA VAL A 537 -13.35 -2.99 8.24
C VAL A 537 -11.84 -2.80 8.16
N ALA A 538 -11.34 -2.01 7.21
CA ALA A 538 -9.92 -1.70 7.09
C ALA A 538 -9.43 -0.82 8.26
N GLU A 539 -10.19 0.22 8.63
CA GLU A 539 -9.86 1.06 9.79
C GLU A 539 -9.93 0.26 11.11
N ARG A 540 -10.92 -0.62 11.23
CA ARG A 540 -11.13 -1.46 12.40
C ARG A 540 -9.95 -2.36 12.67
N THR A 541 -9.49 -3.08 11.66
CA THR A 541 -8.35 -4.00 11.75
C THR A 541 -7.04 -3.24 12.00
N ALA A 542 -6.81 -2.15 11.30
CA ALA A 542 -5.63 -1.31 11.50
C ALA A 542 -5.58 -0.67 12.90
N GLN A 543 -6.72 -0.41 13.54
CA GLN A 543 -6.74 0.10 14.90
C GLN A 543 -6.39 -0.96 15.93
N ILE A 544 -6.75 -2.23 15.70
CA ILE A 544 -6.42 -3.36 16.58
C ILE A 544 -4.93 -3.69 16.49
N ALA A 545 -4.42 -3.85 15.25
CA ALA A 545 -3.03 -4.21 15.01
C ALA A 545 -2.32 -3.17 14.11
N PRO A 546 -2.01 -1.97 14.65
CA PRO A 546 -1.44 -0.86 13.89
C PRO A 546 0.02 -1.06 13.47
N PHE A 547 0.61 -2.17 13.81
CA PHE A 547 1.97 -2.58 13.46
C PHE A 547 2.02 -3.46 12.20
N LEU A 548 0.86 -3.86 11.65
CA LEU A 548 0.72 -4.50 10.34
C LEU A 548 0.43 -3.46 9.26
N SER A 549 0.83 -3.76 8.03
CA SER A 549 0.38 -3.04 6.83
C SER A 549 -0.74 -3.84 6.18
N TYR A 550 -1.77 -3.18 5.70
CA TYR A 550 -2.96 -3.84 5.16
C TYR A 550 -3.07 -3.62 3.66
N ASP A 551 -3.61 -4.62 2.96
CA ASP A 551 -4.06 -4.48 1.58
C ASP A 551 -5.21 -3.46 1.52
N ALA A 552 -5.29 -2.74 0.41
CA ALA A 552 -6.33 -1.73 0.22
C ALA A 552 -7.67 -2.33 -0.22
N ASP A 553 -7.71 -3.63 -0.52
CA ASP A 553 -8.83 -4.36 -1.10
C ASP A 553 -9.36 -5.47 -0.15
N PRO A 554 -10.15 -5.12 0.89
CA PRO A 554 -10.92 -6.10 1.64
C PRO A 554 -11.93 -6.80 0.72
N TYR A 555 -12.16 -8.08 0.84
CA TYR A 555 -13.14 -8.78 0.02
C TYR A 555 -14.17 -9.53 0.84
N ILE A 556 -15.42 -9.55 0.31
CA ILE A 556 -16.56 -10.17 0.98
C ILE A 556 -16.70 -11.65 0.63
N VAL A 557 -17.04 -12.49 1.60
CA VAL A 557 -17.22 -13.94 1.46
C VAL A 557 -18.55 -14.37 2.07
N VAL A 558 -19.25 -15.28 1.37
CA VAL A 558 -20.43 -15.97 1.89
C VAL A 558 -20.01 -17.33 2.44
N ALA A 559 -20.03 -17.48 3.74
CA ALA A 559 -19.65 -18.73 4.41
C ALA A 559 -20.65 -19.06 5.53
N ASP A 560 -21.07 -20.32 5.66
CA ASP A 560 -21.95 -20.83 6.72
C ASP A 560 -23.24 -19.99 6.92
N GLY A 561 -23.82 -19.47 5.85
CA GLY A 561 -25.02 -18.64 5.88
C GLY A 561 -24.81 -17.21 6.37
N ARG A 562 -23.56 -16.75 6.49
CA ARG A 562 -23.18 -15.41 6.95
C ARG A 562 -22.22 -14.72 5.99
N LEU A 563 -21.99 -13.46 6.24
CA LEU A 563 -21.09 -12.62 5.48
C LEU A 563 -19.84 -12.31 6.30
N TYR A 564 -18.67 -12.48 5.68
CA TYR A 564 -17.39 -12.20 6.29
C TYR A 564 -16.54 -11.37 5.34
N TRP A 565 -15.75 -10.49 5.89
CA TRP A 565 -14.69 -9.80 5.17
C TRP A 565 -13.36 -10.51 5.41
N ILE A 566 -12.58 -10.69 4.38
CA ILE A 566 -11.20 -11.13 4.49
C ILE A 566 -10.30 -9.98 4.03
N ILE A 567 -9.25 -9.72 4.80
CA ILE A 567 -8.29 -8.64 4.53
C ILE A 567 -6.89 -9.23 4.60
N ASP A 568 -6.10 -8.96 3.59
CA ASP A 568 -4.69 -9.31 3.59
C ASP A 568 -3.88 -8.33 4.46
N ALA A 569 -3.00 -8.88 5.29
CA ALA A 569 -2.12 -8.06 6.09
C ALA A 569 -0.66 -8.48 5.93
N TYR A 570 0.20 -7.48 5.87
CA TYR A 570 1.61 -7.63 5.54
C TYR A 570 2.50 -7.26 6.72
N THR A 571 3.61 -7.96 6.80
CA THR A 571 4.78 -7.53 7.56
C THR A 571 5.73 -6.83 6.61
N THR A 572 6.18 -5.65 6.97
CA THR A 572 7.01 -4.78 6.12
C THR A 572 8.18 -4.19 6.89
N THR A 573 9.27 -3.91 6.19
CA THR A 573 10.36 -3.05 6.68
C THR A 573 11.11 -2.40 5.52
N ASP A 574 11.77 -1.27 5.80
CA ASP A 574 12.72 -0.60 4.89
C ASP A 574 14.19 -0.91 5.27
N ALA A 575 14.38 -1.86 6.18
CA ALA A 575 15.65 -2.13 6.84
C ALA A 575 16.28 -3.49 6.45
N TYR A 576 15.92 -4.06 5.30
CA TYR A 576 16.53 -5.28 4.79
C TYR A 576 17.81 -4.92 3.99
N PRO A 577 19.01 -5.38 4.38
CA PRO A 577 20.25 -5.04 3.69
C PRO A 577 20.27 -5.52 2.23
N TYR A 578 20.80 -4.70 1.33
CA TYR A 578 20.95 -4.98 -0.10
C TYR A 578 19.65 -5.18 -0.89
N SER A 579 18.48 -5.21 -0.29
CA SER A 579 17.23 -5.40 -1.01
C SER A 579 16.75 -4.10 -1.65
N GLU A 580 16.41 -4.14 -2.95
CA GLU A 580 15.91 -3.00 -3.70
C GLU A 580 14.62 -2.44 -3.10
N PRO A 581 14.56 -1.15 -2.80
CA PRO A 581 13.35 -0.57 -2.25
C PRO A 581 12.29 -0.25 -3.31
N VAL A 582 11.05 -0.51 -2.97
CA VAL A 582 9.88 -0.15 -3.78
C VAL A 582 8.99 0.85 -3.04
N MET A 583 8.17 1.58 -3.79
CA MET A 583 7.08 2.40 -3.23
C MET A 583 5.78 1.59 -3.31
N ALA A 584 5.26 1.19 -2.17
CA ALA A 584 4.04 0.41 -2.06
C ALA A 584 2.83 1.35 -1.89
N TRP A 585 2.32 1.90 -3.00
CA TRP A 585 1.27 2.94 -2.98
C TRP A 585 -0.07 2.47 -2.41
N ASN A 586 -0.39 1.18 -2.57
CA ASN A 586 -1.66 0.58 -2.16
C ASN A 586 -1.55 -0.24 -0.87
N ILE A 587 -0.38 -0.31 -0.26
CA ILE A 587 -0.14 -1.06 0.97
C ILE A 587 0.13 -0.08 2.10
N GLY A 588 -0.65 -0.16 3.16
CA GLY A 588 -0.52 0.72 4.30
C GLY A 588 -0.62 2.21 3.93
N SER A 589 0.33 3.03 4.38
CA SER A 589 0.39 4.48 4.12
C SER A 589 1.11 4.85 2.80
N GLY A 590 1.43 3.90 1.94
CA GLY A 590 2.20 4.14 0.72
C GLY A 590 3.68 4.40 0.99
N GLU A 591 4.27 3.68 1.91
CA GLU A 591 5.65 3.86 2.37
C GLU A 591 6.66 3.19 1.43
N ARG A 592 7.91 3.65 1.52
CA ARG A 592 9.04 2.97 0.91
C ARG A 592 9.39 1.76 1.77
N LEU A 593 9.41 0.58 1.16
CA LEU A 593 9.78 -0.66 1.81
C LEU A 593 10.78 -1.45 0.95
N ASN A 594 11.54 -2.34 1.58
CA ASN A 594 12.45 -3.25 0.90
C ASN A 594 12.37 -4.69 1.44
N TYR A 595 11.30 -4.99 2.13
CA TYR A 595 10.88 -6.32 2.55
C TYR A 595 9.37 -6.33 2.75
N ILE A 596 8.72 -7.37 2.26
CA ILE A 596 7.29 -7.59 2.47
C ILE A 596 6.99 -9.09 2.47
N ARG A 597 6.06 -9.50 3.35
CA ARG A 597 5.44 -10.83 3.37
C ARG A 597 3.94 -10.70 3.60
N ASN A 598 3.16 -11.51 2.89
CA ASN A 598 1.75 -11.71 3.22
C ASN A 598 1.65 -12.73 4.35
N SER A 599 1.93 -12.30 5.58
CA SER A 599 2.06 -13.21 6.72
C SER A 599 0.78 -13.43 7.49
N VAL A 600 -0.25 -12.58 7.30
CA VAL A 600 -1.47 -12.60 8.08
C VAL A 600 -2.70 -12.45 7.19
N LYS A 601 -3.72 -13.27 7.45
CA LYS A 601 -5.08 -13.11 6.96
C LYS A 601 -5.98 -12.64 8.10
N VAL A 602 -6.79 -11.64 7.86
CA VAL A 602 -7.71 -11.07 8.84
C VAL A 602 -9.14 -11.32 8.41
N VAL A 603 -9.94 -11.88 9.30
CA VAL A 603 -11.36 -12.13 9.07
C VAL A 603 -12.19 -11.21 9.96
N VAL A 604 -13.20 -10.56 9.38
CA VAL A 604 -14.15 -9.71 10.10
C VAL A 604 -15.56 -10.17 9.82
N ASP A 605 -16.32 -10.50 10.88
CA ASP A 605 -17.75 -10.80 10.77
C ASP A 605 -18.51 -9.52 10.41
N ALA A 606 -19.22 -9.51 9.27
CA ALA A 606 -19.93 -8.34 8.78
C ALA A 606 -21.11 -7.91 9.67
N TYR A 607 -21.65 -8.82 10.49
CA TYR A 607 -22.76 -8.57 11.39
C TYR A 607 -22.31 -8.13 12.78
N ASN A 608 -21.41 -8.91 13.43
CA ASN A 608 -20.95 -8.64 14.79
C ASN A 608 -19.71 -7.75 14.87
N GLY A 609 -18.90 -7.71 13.81
CA GLY A 609 -17.64 -7.00 13.77
C GLY A 609 -16.53 -7.69 14.58
N ASP A 610 -16.68 -8.98 14.88
CA ASP A 610 -15.60 -9.78 15.48
C ASP A 610 -14.43 -9.87 14.48
N VAL A 611 -13.21 -9.76 14.99
CA VAL A 611 -11.99 -9.76 14.17
C VAL A 611 -11.10 -10.91 14.62
N SER A 612 -10.58 -11.67 13.66
CA SER A 612 -9.60 -12.74 13.91
C SER A 612 -8.39 -12.58 12.98
N TYR A 613 -7.20 -12.77 13.52
CA TYR A 613 -5.93 -12.68 12.79
C TYR A 613 -5.29 -14.06 12.69
N TYR A 614 -5.07 -14.54 11.46
CA TYR A 614 -4.51 -15.86 11.21
C TYR A 614 -3.13 -15.74 10.57
N ILE A 615 -2.11 -16.36 11.16
CA ILE A 615 -0.75 -16.41 10.58
C ILE A 615 -0.76 -17.46 9.47
N ILE A 616 -0.49 -17.02 8.22
CA ILE A 616 -0.38 -17.90 7.06
C ILE A 616 1.07 -18.23 6.71
N ASP A 617 2.03 -17.34 7.04
CA ASP A 617 3.47 -17.59 6.92
C ASP A 617 4.16 -17.57 8.29
N PRO A 618 4.17 -18.70 9.01
CA PRO A 618 4.81 -18.79 10.32
C PRO A 618 6.35 -18.74 10.23
N ALA A 619 6.94 -18.83 9.04
CA ALA A 619 8.37 -18.73 8.84
C ALA A 619 8.85 -17.28 8.84
N ASP A 620 7.96 -16.30 8.68
CA ASP A 620 8.32 -14.87 8.74
C ASP A 620 8.73 -14.44 10.16
N PRO A 621 9.97 -13.96 10.36
CA PRO A 621 10.46 -13.54 11.67
C PRO A 621 9.76 -12.29 12.21
N ILE A 622 9.19 -11.44 11.33
CA ILE A 622 8.52 -10.21 11.77
C ILE A 622 7.16 -10.55 12.40
N VAL A 623 6.35 -11.39 11.76
CA VAL A 623 5.07 -11.82 12.36
C VAL A 623 5.31 -12.60 13.65
N SER A 624 6.32 -13.47 13.68
CA SER A 624 6.71 -14.19 14.88
C SER A 624 7.17 -13.26 16.01
N THR A 625 7.77 -12.12 15.66
CA THR A 625 8.12 -11.07 16.65
C THR A 625 6.86 -10.39 17.17
N TYR A 626 5.88 -10.08 16.32
CA TYR A 626 4.61 -9.49 16.73
C TYR A 626 3.78 -10.42 17.61
N ASP A 627 3.75 -11.71 17.29
CA ASP A 627 3.07 -12.71 18.13
C ASP A 627 3.66 -12.76 19.55
N ARG A 628 4.99 -12.69 19.67
CA ARG A 628 5.65 -12.55 20.99
C ARG A 628 5.35 -11.22 21.68
N MET A 629 5.18 -10.13 20.93
CA MET A 629 4.85 -8.82 21.50
C MET A 629 3.43 -8.77 22.05
N PHE A 630 2.50 -9.46 21.39
CA PHE A 630 1.07 -9.43 21.66
C PHE A 630 0.49 -10.84 21.70
N PRO A 631 0.82 -11.64 22.72
CA PRO A 631 0.32 -13.03 22.82
C PRO A 631 -1.20 -13.09 22.80
N GLY A 632 -1.77 -13.97 21.98
CA GLY A 632 -3.21 -14.19 21.86
C GLY A 632 -3.92 -13.29 20.84
N VAL A 633 -3.21 -12.47 20.10
CA VAL A 633 -3.76 -11.73 18.95
C VAL A 633 -3.88 -12.63 17.74
N PHE A 634 -2.86 -13.43 17.51
CA PHE A 634 -2.76 -14.28 16.33
C PHE A 634 -3.15 -15.72 16.64
N GLN A 635 -3.77 -16.35 15.66
CA GLN A 635 -4.11 -17.77 15.61
C GLN A 635 -3.35 -18.43 14.46
N GLY A 636 -3.13 -19.74 14.52
CA GLY A 636 -2.57 -20.46 13.38
C GLY A 636 -3.60 -20.58 12.25
N ILE A 637 -3.14 -20.66 11.00
CA ILE A 637 -4.04 -20.80 9.85
C ILE A 637 -4.90 -22.08 9.94
N GLU A 638 -4.40 -23.11 10.64
CA GLU A 638 -5.13 -24.35 10.90
C GLU A 638 -6.34 -24.19 11.82
N GLU A 639 -6.47 -23.06 12.53
CA GLU A 639 -7.63 -22.72 13.34
C GLU A 639 -8.73 -21.99 12.54
N MET A 640 -8.43 -21.58 11.29
CA MET A 640 -9.42 -20.98 10.42
C MET A 640 -10.45 -22.04 9.96
N PRO A 641 -11.77 -21.73 10.02
CA PRO A 641 -12.77 -22.63 9.46
C PRO A 641 -12.53 -22.95 7.99
N ASP A 642 -12.74 -24.19 7.58
CA ASP A 642 -12.58 -24.63 6.18
C ASP A 642 -13.48 -23.82 5.23
N SER A 643 -14.66 -23.42 5.70
CA SER A 643 -15.59 -22.56 4.96
C SER A 643 -15.05 -21.17 4.65
N LEU A 644 -14.02 -20.70 5.37
CA LEU A 644 -13.34 -19.44 5.13
C LEU A 644 -11.98 -19.67 4.45
N SER A 645 -11.23 -20.68 4.85
CA SER A 645 -9.91 -20.95 4.30
C SER A 645 -9.96 -21.31 2.80
N SER A 646 -11.07 -21.89 2.32
CA SER A 646 -11.32 -22.18 0.91
C SER A 646 -11.49 -20.91 0.05
N HIS A 647 -11.65 -19.74 0.66
CA HIS A 647 -11.79 -18.44 0.00
C HIS A 647 -10.53 -17.57 0.08
N LEU A 648 -9.43 -18.09 0.67
CA LEU A 648 -8.17 -17.34 0.70
C LEU A 648 -7.63 -17.17 -0.71
N ARG A 649 -7.31 -15.94 -1.08
CA ARG A 649 -6.72 -15.61 -2.39
C ARG A 649 -5.32 -15.00 -2.21
N TYR A 650 -4.46 -15.16 -3.22
CA TYR A 650 -3.17 -14.47 -3.23
C TYR A 650 -3.41 -12.98 -3.48
N PRO A 651 -2.84 -12.06 -2.67
CA PRO A 651 -3.19 -10.65 -2.74
C PRO A 651 -2.62 -9.95 -3.98
N GLU A 652 -3.47 -9.15 -4.65
CA GLU A 652 -3.12 -8.51 -5.93
C GLU A 652 -1.97 -7.51 -5.79
N ASP A 653 -1.99 -6.66 -4.75
CA ASP A 653 -0.97 -5.64 -4.58
C ASP A 653 0.41 -6.21 -4.26
N PHE A 654 0.47 -7.29 -3.49
CA PHE A 654 1.73 -8.01 -3.25
C PHE A 654 2.25 -8.66 -4.53
N PHE A 655 1.39 -9.37 -5.26
CA PHE A 655 1.76 -9.99 -6.53
C PHE A 655 2.23 -8.95 -7.55
N ARG A 656 1.61 -7.78 -7.60
CA ARG A 656 2.02 -6.68 -8.48
C ARG A 656 3.44 -6.19 -8.18
N ILE A 657 3.79 -6.05 -6.89
CA ILE A 657 5.15 -5.70 -6.46
C ILE A 657 6.14 -6.78 -6.89
N GLN A 658 5.81 -8.05 -6.67
CA GLN A 658 6.64 -9.19 -7.05
C GLN A 658 6.83 -9.25 -8.57
N ALA A 659 5.76 -9.14 -9.34
CA ALA A 659 5.80 -9.12 -10.80
C ALA A 659 6.64 -7.96 -11.34
N GLN A 660 6.49 -6.76 -10.79
CA GLN A 660 7.28 -5.60 -11.17
C GLN A 660 8.78 -5.80 -10.91
N LEU A 661 9.15 -6.32 -9.75
CA LEU A 661 10.55 -6.64 -9.45
C LEU A 661 11.08 -7.75 -10.35
N TYR A 662 10.27 -8.78 -10.58
CA TYR A 662 10.65 -9.91 -11.40
C TYR A 662 10.99 -9.52 -12.83
N THR A 663 10.40 -8.44 -13.37
CA THR A 663 10.77 -7.92 -14.71
C THR A 663 12.27 -7.67 -14.89
N ILE A 664 13.00 -7.47 -13.79
CA ILE A 664 14.43 -7.19 -13.76
C ILE A 664 15.18 -8.31 -13.03
N TYR A 665 14.68 -8.78 -11.89
CA TYR A 665 15.39 -9.69 -10.99
C TYR A 665 15.35 -11.16 -11.40
N HIS A 666 14.58 -11.50 -12.46
CA HIS A 666 14.72 -12.82 -13.12
C HIS A 666 16.11 -13.01 -13.75
N MET A 667 16.80 -11.92 -14.08
CA MET A 667 18.19 -11.96 -14.57
C MET A 667 19.16 -12.23 -13.43
N LYS A 668 19.37 -13.51 -13.09
CA LYS A 668 20.22 -13.92 -11.95
C LYS A 668 21.74 -13.80 -12.23
N ASP A 669 22.17 -13.71 -13.51
CA ASP A 669 23.57 -13.43 -13.85
C ASP A 669 23.87 -11.94 -13.72
N PRO A 670 24.86 -11.54 -12.90
CA PRO A 670 25.17 -10.13 -12.65
C PRO A 670 25.52 -9.32 -13.90
N ARG A 671 26.05 -9.93 -14.97
CA ARG A 671 26.40 -9.24 -16.22
C ARG A 671 25.15 -8.95 -17.03
N VAL A 672 24.28 -9.95 -17.16
CA VAL A 672 22.99 -9.82 -17.86
C VAL A 672 22.12 -8.79 -17.13
N PHE A 673 22.11 -8.85 -15.80
CA PHE A 673 21.43 -7.90 -14.95
C PHE A 673 21.96 -6.46 -15.10
N TYR A 674 23.27 -6.27 -15.04
CA TYR A 674 23.90 -4.95 -15.18
C TYR A 674 23.62 -4.30 -16.53
N ASN A 675 23.74 -5.07 -17.61
CA ASN A 675 23.48 -4.60 -18.96
C ASN A 675 21.99 -4.49 -19.30
N ARG A 676 21.10 -5.01 -18.46
CA ARG A 676 19.65 -5.09 -18.75
C ARG A 676 19.36 -5.81 -20.07
N GLU A 677 20.13 -6.88 -20.38
CA GLU A 677 20.09 -7.54 -21.68
C GLU A 677 18.75 -8.22 -21.98
N ASP A 678 18.10 -8.75 -20.96
CA ASP A 678 16.82 -9.46 -21.05
C ASP A 678 15.72 -8.80 -20.18
N ALA A 679 15.71 -7.49 -20.07
CA ALA A 679 14.72 -6.80 -19.24
C ALA A 679 13.30 -6.98 -19.80
N TRP A 680 12.38 -7.38 -18.91
CA TRP A 680 10.96 -7.54 -19.22
C TRP A 680 10.16 -6.30 -18.80
N VAL A 681 8.92 -6.25 -19.23
CA VAL A 681 7.93 -5.28 -18.79
C VAL A 681 6.57 -5.97 -18.69
N ILE A 682 5.72 -5.45 -17.83
CA ILE A 682 4.29 -5.79 -17.81
C ILE A 682 3.67 -5.14 -19.05
N PRO A 683 3.00 -5.90 -19.93
CA PRO A 683 2.44 -5.37 -21.16
C PRO A 683 1.27 -4.40 -20.90
N ASP A 684 0.94 -3.63 -21.92
CA ASP A 684 -0.26 -2.82 -21.92
C ASP A 684 -1.45 -3.59 -22.53
N GLU A 685 -2.65 -3.12 -22.19
CA GLU A 685 -3.94 -3.51 -22.79
C GLU A 685 -4.72 -2.28 -23.24
N LEU A 686 -5.76 -2.47 -24.05
CA LEU A 686 -6.72 -1.42 -24.38
C LEU A 686 -7.97 -1.57 -23.52
N TYR A 687 -8.28 -0.51 -22.77
CA TYR A 687 -9.57 -0.39 -22.10
C TYR A 687 -10.25 0.92 -22.49
N ARG A 688 -11.47 0.87 -22.98
CA ARG A 688 -12.20 2.06 -23.51
C ARG A 688 -11.33 2.89 -24.49
N GLN A 689 -10.61 2.22 -25.40
CA GLN A 689 -9.67 2.83 -26.36
C GLN A 689 -8.48 3.57 -25.72
N GLN A 690 -8.24 3.41 -24.44
CA GLN A 690 -7.07 3.95 -23.75
C GLN A 690 -6.08 2.83 -23.46
N ARG A 691 -4.82 3.09 -23.81
CA ARG A 691 -3.72 2.19 -23.49
C ARG A 691 -3.38 2.34 -22.00
N GLN A 692 -3.43 1.22 -21.27
CA GLN A 692 -3.06 1.15 -19.86
C GLN A 692 -2.26 -0.14 -19.61
N GLN A 693 -1.45 -0.15 -18.55
CA GLN A 693 -0.73 -1.34 -18.15
C GLN A 693 -1.72 -2.40 -17.66
N MET A 694 -1.50 -3.66 -18.04
CA MET A 694 -2.30 -4.79 -17.55
C MET A 694 -2.20 -4.89 -16.04
N VAL A 695 -3.32 -5.24 -15.41
CA VAL A 695 -3.37 -5.59 -14.00
C VAL A 695 -3.40 -7.11 -13.84
N PRO A 696 -2.90 -7.68 -12.74
CA PRO A 696 -3.08 -9.09 -12.44
C PRO A 696 -4.56 -9.47 -12.46
N TYR A 697 -4.85 -10.70 -12.82
CA TYR A 697 -6.23 -11.20 -12.80
C TYR A 697 -6.30 -12.63 -12.30
N TYR A 698 -7.39 -12.91 -11.60
CA TYR A 698 -7.69 -14.25 -11.12
C TYR A 698 -8.34 -15.09 -12.22
N ILE A 699 -8.00 -16.36 -12.25
CA ILE A 699 -8.60 -17.35 -13.15
C ILE A 699 -8.57 -18.73 -12.49
N ILE A 700 -9.61 -19.52 -12.73
CA ILE A 700 -9.57 -20.95 -12.47
C ILE A 700 -9.11 -21.64 -13.75
N MET A 701 -7.98 -22.35 -13.67
CA MET A 701 -7.45 -23.09 -14.80
C MET A 701 -6.62 -24.28 -14.34
N LYS A 702 -6.46 -25.22 -15.25
CA LYS A 702 -5.50 -26.31 -15.08
C LYS A 702 -4.12 -25.82 -15.48
N LEU A 703 -3.21 -25.80 -14.53
CA LEU A 703 -1.80 -25.43 -14.81
C LEU A 703 -1.11 -26.51 -15.65
N PRO A 704 -0.13 -26.13 -16.48
CA PRO A 704 0.68 -27.08 -17.25
C PRO A 704 1.33 -28.12 -16.32
N GLY A 705 1.07 -29.40 -16.60
CA GLY A 705 1.61 -30.51 -15.79
C GLY A 705 0.79 -30.90 -14.56
N GLU A 706 -0.24 -30.13 -14.19
CA GLU A 706 -1.16 -30.48 -13.10
C GLU A 706 -2.37 -31.26 -13.59
N GLU A 707 -3.01 -32.01 -12.69
CA GLU A 707 -4.19 -32.83 -13.03
C GLU A 707 -5.52 -32.11 -12.75
N GLU A 708 -5.54 -31.21 -11.75
CA GLU A 708 -6.72 -30.51 -11.29
C GLU A 708 -6.65 -29.01 -11.61
N GLU A 709 -7.80 -28.36 -11.68
CA GLU A 709 -7.92 -26.92 -11.83
C GLU A 709 -7.68 -26.23 -10.51
N GLU A 710 -7.03 -25.08 -10.55
CA GLU A 710 -6.72 -24.24 -9.41
C GLU A 710 -7.13 -22.79 -9.63
N PHE A 711 -7.43 -22.13 -8.55
CA PHE A 711 -7.63 -20.68 -8.54
C PHE A 711 -6.27 -19.99 -8.40
N ILE A 712 -5.86 -19.30 -9.44
CA ILE A 712 -4.58 -18.63 -9.52
C ILE A 712 -4.74 -17.16 -9.84
N MET A 713 -3.74 -16.37 -9.48
CA MET A 713 -3.54 -15.03 -10.02
C MET A 713 -2.45 -15.07 -11.06
N MET A 714 -2.63 -14.42 -12.21
CA MET A 714 -1.62 -14.41 -13.26
C MET A 714 -1.39 -13.03 -13.88
N LEU A 715 -0.18 -12.87 -14.46
CA LEU A 715 0.22 -11.70 -15.21
C LEU A 715 1.23 -12.07 -16.29
N PRO A 716 1.02 -11.66 -17.56
CA PRO A 716 1.98 -11.89 -18.65
C PRO A 716 3.11 -10.87 -18.64
N PHE A 717 4.20 -11.20 -19.35
CA PHE A 717 5.35 -10.33 -19.58
C PHE A 717 5.73 -10.26 -21.05
N THR A 718 6.24 -9.09 -21.44
CA THR A 718 6.85 -8.86 -22.76
C THR A 718 8.28 -8.37 -22.58
N PRO A 719 9.18 -8.61 -23.56
CA PRO A 719 10.52 -8.02 -23.54
C PRO A 719 10.41 -6.50 -23.65
N ARG A 720 11.29 -5.79 -22.99
CA ARG A 720 11.39 -4.34 -23.12
C ARG A 720 11.54 -3.94 -24.60
N ASN A 721 10.72 -3.04 -25.06
CA ASN A 721 10.67 -2.54 -26.45
C ASN A 721 10.12 -3.53 -27.50
N LYS A 722 9.44 -4.59 -27.10
CA LYS A 722 8.73 -5.51 -27.98
C LYS A 722 7.36 -5.82 -27.41
N GLU A 723 6.43 -6.14 -28.28
CA GLU A 723 5.03 -6.42 -27.89
C GLU A 723 4.71 -7.94 -27.86
N ASN A 724 5.67 -8.81 -28.23
CA ASN A 724 5.47 -10.26 -28.16
C ASN A 724 5.63 -10.77 -26.72
N LEU A 725 4.88 -11.80 -26.34
CA LEU A 725 5.02 -12.43 -25.03
C LEU A 725 6.39 -13.11 -24.88
N ILE A 726 6.92 -13.04 -23.65
CA ILE A 726 8.14 -13.74 -23.24
C ILE A 726 7.88 -14.75 -22.10
N GLY A 727 6.80 -14.60 -21.39
CA GLY A 727 6.40 -15.47 -20.29
C GLY A 727 5.19 -14.93 -19.55
N TRP A 728 4.79 -15.66 -18.51
CA TRP A 728 3.78 -15.24 -17.55
C TRP A 728 4.11 -15.78 -16.17
N MET A 729 3.67 -15.06 -15.15
CA MET A 729 3.81 -15.43 -13.75
C MET A 729 2.46 -15.77 -13.18
N ALA A 730 2.40 -16.81 -12.35
CA ALA A 730 1.22 -17.17 -11.58
C ALA A 730 1.53 -17.28 -10.09
N ALA A 731 0.56 -16.95 -9.27
CA ALA A 731 0.54 -17.23 -7.84
C ALA A 731 -0.64 -18.15 -7.52
N ARG A 732 -0.38 -19.26 -6.85
CA ARG A 732 -1.38 -20.27 -6.48
C ARG A 732 -2.14 -19.81 -5.24
N SER A 733 -3.47 -19.94 -5.26
CA SER A 733 -4.33 -19.48 -4.15
C SER A 733 -4.96 -20.61 -3.36
N ASP A 734 -4.93 -21.84 -3.88
CA ASP A 734 -5.58 -23.00 -3.25
C ASP A 734 -4.62 -23.76 -2.33
N GLN A 735 -5.17 -24.30 -1.24
CA GLN A 735 -4.40 -25.18 -0.36
C GLN A 735 -4.20 -26.57 -1.01
N PRO A 736 -3.08 -27.26 -0.80
CA PRO A 736 -1.97 -26.93 0.12
C PRO A 736 -0.84 -26.08 -0.50
N VAL A 737 -0.99 -25.66 -1.74
CA VAL A 737 0.05 -24.98 -2.55
C VAL A 737 -0.07 -23.45 -2.52
N TYR A 738 -0.86 -22.92 -1.60
CA TYR A 738 -1.03 -21.48 -1.44
C TYR A 738 0.30 -20.74 -1.33
N GLY A 739 0.47 -19.70 -2.15
CA GLY A 739 1.63 -18.83 -2.14
C GLY A 739 2.78 -19.29 -3.03
N ASP A 740 2.69 -20.47 -3.67
CA ASP A 740 3.69 -20.88 -4.64
C ASP A 740 3.63 -20.00 -5.89
N LEU A 741 4.80 -19.52 -6.33
CA LEU A 741 4.96 -18.69 -7.51
C LEU A 741 5.54 -19.54 -8.65
N LEU A 742 4.87 -19.49 -9.79
CA LEU A 742 5.27 -20.18 -11.02
C LEU A 742 5.57 -19.16 -12.11
N VAL A 743 6.63 -19.36 -12.86
CA VAL A 743 7.00 -18.51 -14.00
C VAL A 743 7.23 -19.37 -15.22
N TYR A 744 6.35 -19.23 -16.17
CA TYR A 744 6.44 -19.93 -17.44
C TYR A 744 7.10 -19.04 -18.49
N GLN A 745 8.25 -19.49 -19.00
CA GLN A 745 9.01 -18.73 -20.01
C GLN A 745 8.79 -19.32 -21.40
N PHE A 746 8.51 -18.48 -22.37
CA PHE A 746 8.33 -18.88 -23.76
C PHE A 746 9.66 -18.99 -24.49
N SER A 747 9.68 -19.82 -25.53
CA SER A 747 10.84 -19.91 -26.42
C SER A 747 11.11 -18.58 -27.13
N LYS A 748 12.34 -18.09 -27.02
CA LYS A 748 12.77 -16.87 -27.73
C LYS A 748 12.88 -17.04 -29.26
N GLN A 749 12.73 -18.28 -29.75
CA GLN A 749 12.86 -18.62 -31.18
C GLN A 749 11.51 -18.57 -31.90
N GLU A 750 10.41 -18.58 -31.18
CA GLU A 750 9.05 -18.56 -31.69
C GLU A 750 8.35 -17.28 -31.32
N LEU A 751 7.52 -16.76 -32.24
CA LEU A 751 6.73 -15.55 -31.99
C LEU A 751 5.44 -15.94 -31.27
N THR A 752 5.31 -15.51 -30.01
CA THR A 752 4.05 -15.60 -29.27
C THR A 752 3.45 -14.19 -29.18
N TYR A 753 2.23 -14.03 -29.65
CA TYR A 753 1.58 -12.70 -29.68
C TYR A 753 1.35 -12.16 -28.27
N GLY A 754 1.72 -10.91 -28.03
CA GLY A 754 1.35 -10.19 -26.82
C GLY A 754 0.01 -9.47 -26.96
N PRO A 755 -0.56 -8.95 -25.85
CA PRO A 755 -1.87 -8.32 -25.84
C PRO A 755 -2.03 -7.25 -26.91
N MET A 756 -1.12 -6.30 -27.00
CA MET A 756 -1.16 -5.23 -27.99
C MET A 756 -1.04 -5.70 -29.44
N GLN A 757 -0.41 -6.85 -29.68
CA GLN A 757 -0.38 -7.43 -31.04
C GLN A 757 -1.72 -8.11 -31.38
N VAL A 758 -2.35 -8.74 -30.38
CA VAL A 758 -3.72 -9.29 -30.53
C VAL A 758 -4.70 -8.14 -30.79
N GLU A 759 -4.63 -7.06 -30.03
CA GLU A 759 -5.42 -5.85 -30.23
C GLU A 759 -5.27 -5.28 -31.65
N ALA A 760 -4.03 -5.16 -32.11
CA ALA A 760 -3.75 -4.68 -33.47
C ALA A 760 -4.35 -5.60 -34.56
N ARG A 761 -4.36 -6.92 -34.32
CA ARG A 761 -4.98 -7.88 -35.25
C ARG A 761 -6.52 -7.76 -35.27
N ILE A 762 -7.12 -7.57 -34.10
CA ILE A 762 -8.57 -7.31 -33.98
C ILE A 762 -8.94 -6.04 -34.77
N ASP A 763 -8.18 -4.96 -34.61
CA ASP A 763 -8.40 -3.68 -35.28
C ASP A 763 -8.16 -3.77 -36.82
N GLN A 764 -7.30 -4.69 -37.26
CA GLN A 764 -7.02 -4.93 -38.68
C GLN A 764 -8.06 -5.82 -39.37
N ASP A 765 -8.83 -6.59 -38.58
CA ASP A 765 -9.92 -7.38 -39.16
C ASP A 765 -11.04 -6.45 -39.65
N THR A 766 -11.33 -6.56 -40.95
CA THR A 766 -12.26 -5.61 -41.60
C THR A 766 -13.68 -5.72 -41.09
N ALA A 767 -14.15 -6.94 -40.80
CA ALA A 767 -15.50 -7.20 -40.33
C ALA A 767 -15.66 -6.69 -38.88
N ILE A 768 -14.75 -7.04 -38.01
CA ILE A 768 -14.77 -6.64 -36.60
C ILE A 768 -14.61 -5.12 -36.46
N SER A 769 -13.64 -4.53 -37.18
CA SER A 769 -13.40 -3.08 -37.17
C SER A 769 -14.60 -2.29 -37.66
N GLN A 770 -15.31 -2.81 -38.70
CA GLN A 770 -16.53 -2.21 -39.20
C GLN A 770 -17.66 -2.24 -38.16
N ASP A 771 -17.86 -3.38 -37.48
CA ASP A 771 -18.88 -3.53 -36.43
C ASP A 771 -18.60 -2.63 -35.24
N ILE A 772 -17.38 -2.61 -34.74
CA ILE A 772 -16.96 -1.74 -33.62
C ILE A 772 -17.17 -0.27 -33.98
N THR A 773 -16.79 0.12 -35.22
CA THR A 773 -17.01 1.49 -35.72
C THR A 773 -18.47 1.84 -35.80
N LEU A 774 -19.29 0.92 -36.26
CA LEU A 774 -20.74 1.13 -36.37
C LEU A 774 -21.38 1.30 -34.98
N TRP A 775 -20.98 0.50 -34.02
CA TRP A 775 -21.52 0.57 -32.65
C TRP A 775 -20.98 1.75 -31.83
N SER A 776 -19.81 2.30 -32.21
CA SER A 776 -19.23 3.49 -31.58
C SER A 776 -19.75 4.81 -32.16
N GLN A 777 -20.88 4.80 -32.91
CA GLN A 777 -21.48 6.03 -33.46
C GLN A 777 -22.29 6.76 -32.40
N SER A 778 -22.69 8.00 -32.69
CA SER A 778 -23.40 8.88 -31.74
C SER A 778 -24.59 8.19 -31.08
N GLY A 779 -24.51 8.03 -29.77
CA GLY A 779 -25.56 7.42 -28.93
C GLY A 779 -25.16 6.11 -28.25
N SER A 780 -24.04 5.48 -28.64
CA SER A 780 -23.49 4.28 -27.98
C SER A 780 -21.99 4.28 -27.97
N ASP A 781 -21.41 3.67 -26.95
CA ASP A 781 -19.98 3.46 -26.78
C ASP A 781 -19.67 1.97 -26.68
N VAL A 782 -18.63 1.53 -27.37
CA VAL A 782 -18.08 0.18 -27.25
C VAL A 782 -17.01 0.18 -26.17
N VAL A 783 -17.22 -0.62 -25.11
CA VAL A 783 -16.24 -0.86 -24.07
C VAL A 783 -15.56 -2.20 -24.35
N ARG A 784 -14.28 -2.16 -24.64
CA ARG A 784 -13.44 -3.34 -24.74
C ARG A 784 -13.05 -3.74 -23.31
N GLY A 785 -13.29 -5.01 -22.96
CA GLY A 785 -12.86 -5.58 -21.69
C GLY A 785 -11.38 -5.98 -21.71
N ASN A 786 -10.91 -6.60 -20.64
CA ASN A 786 -9.55 -7.12 -20.61
C ASN A 786 -9.32 -8.17 -21.69
N THR A 787 -8.16 -8.12 -22.37
CA THR A 787 -7.68 -9.21 -23.22
C THR A 787 -7.10 -10.28 -22.33
N LEU A 788 -7.85 -11.34 -22.04
CA LEU A 788 -7.41 -12.46 -21.23
C LEU A 788 -6.51 -13.39 -22.06
N ILE A 789 -5.38 -13.76 -21.51
CA ILE A 789 -4.46 -14.75 -22.06
C ILE A 789 -4.64 -16.02 -21.24
N ILE A 790 -5.10 -17.10 -21.88
CA ILE A 790 -5.51 -18.32 -21.19
C ILE A 790 -4.67 -19.46 -21.73
N PRO A 791 -3.71 -19.96 -20.96
CA PRO A 791 -3.04 -21.22 -21.28
C PRO A 791 -4.03 -22.38 -21.21
N ILE A 792 -4.07 -23.20 -22.26
CA ILE A 792 -4.79 -24.47 -22.31
C ILE A 792 -3.83 -25.49 -22.89
N GLU A 793 -3.54 -26.55 -22.14
CA GLU A 793 -2.46 -27.48 -22.45
C GLU A 793 -1.15 -26.72 -22.75
N ASN A 794 -0.56 -26.91 -23.89
CA ASN A 794 0.63 -26.18 -24.35
C ASN A 794 0.29 -25.08 -25.38
N SER A 795 -0.88 -24.49 -25.30
CA SER A 795 -1.35 -23.45 -26.24
C SER A 795 -1.84 -22.23 -25.50
N LEU A 796 -1.98 -21.11 -26.22
CA LEU A 796 -2.53 -19.88 -25.69
C LEU A 796 -3.80 -19.50 -26.44
N LEU A 797 -4.86 -19.29 -25.70
CA LEU A 797 -6.13 -18.76 -26.17
C LEU A 797 -6.27 -17.33 -25.69
N TYR A 798 -6.68 -16.41 -26.56
CA TYR A 798 -6.95 -15.01 -26.19
C TYR A 798 -8.44 -14.79 -26.27
N VAL A 799 -9.01 -14.20 -25.22
CA VAL A 799 -10.45 -13.91 -25.16
C VAL A 799 -10.64 -12.46 -24.70
N GLU A 800 -11.44 -11.74 -25.47
CA GLU A 800 -11.77 -10.34 -25.18
C GLU A 800 -13.30 -10.14 -25.26
N PRO A 801 -13.95 -9.79 -24.14
CA PRO A 801 -15.36 -9.45 -24.13
C PRO A 801 -15.58 -8.01 -24.62
N LEU A 802 -16.60 -7.79 -25.43
CA LEU A 802 -17.05 -6.47 -25.89
C LEU A 802 -18.39 -6.11 -25.29
N TYR A 803 -18.45 -4.97 -24.60
CA TYR A 803 -19.68 -4.42 -24.06
C TYR A 803 -20.16 -3.24 -24.88
N LEU A 804 -21.47 -3.09 -24.92
CA LEU A 804 -22.13 -1.93 -25.51
C LEU A 804 -22.85 -1.16 -24.40
N GLU A 805 -22.53 0.10 -24.26
CA GLU A 805 -23.27 1.01 -23.37
C GLU A 805 -23.79 2.21 -24.17
N ALA A 806 -24.94 2.79 -23.80
CA ALA A 806 -25.36 4.03 -24.40
C ALA A 806 -24.59 5.21 -23.80
N SER A 807 -24.32 6.24 -24.63
CA SER A 807 -23.53 7.41 -24.23
C SER A 807 -24.23 8.31 -23.19
N GLU A 808 -25.51 8.11 -22.92
CA GLU A 808 -26.27 8.84 -21.91
C GLU A 808 -26.08 8.20 -20.52
N ARG A 809 -26.03 9.01 -19.47
CA ARG A 809 -25.87 8.51 -18.11
C ARG A 809 -27.05 7.62 -17.69
N GLY A 810 -26.73 6.52 -17.01
CA GLY A 810 -27.72 5.59 -16.43
C GLY A 810 -28.05 4.42 -17.34
N THR A 811 -27.17 4.05 -18.24
CA THR A 811 -27.36 2.93 -19.17
C THR A 811 -26.63 1.67 -18.67
N LEU A 812 -27.22 0.52 -18.98
CA LEU A 812 -26.70 -0.80 -18.64
C LEU A 812 -25.64 -1.20 -19.65
N PRO A 813 -24.37 -1.37 -19.29
CA PRO A 813 -23.42 -2.07 -20.13
C PRO A 813 -23.88 -3.50 -20.37
N GLN A 814 -23.98 -3.91 -21.65
CA GLN A 814 -24.39 -5.24 -22.04
C GLN A 814 -23.23 -5.93 -22.77
N LEU A 815 -22.94 -7.16 -22.43
CA LEU A 815 -22.02 -7.97 -23.21
C LEU A 815 -22.63 -8.22 -24.59
N LYS A 816 -21.99 -7.73 -25.63
CA LYS A 816 -22.50 -7.77 -26.99
C LYS A 816 -21.82 -8.84 -27.82
N ARG A 817 -20.54 -9.04 -27.68
CA ARG A 817 -19.72 -10.00 -28.41
C ARG A 817 -18.57 -10.50 -27.56
N VAL A 818 -18.05 -11.63 -27.95
CA VAL A 818 -16.80 -12.21 -27.46
C VAL A 818 -15.88 -12.41 -28.64
N ILE A 819 -14.69 -11.83 -28.57
CA ILE A 819 -13.62 -12.04 -29.53
C ILE A 819 -12.72 -13.17 -29.01
N VAL A 820 -12.43 -14.14 -29.86
CA VAL A 820 -11.51 -15.23 -29.57
C VAL A 820 -10.42 -15.26 -30.65
N VAL A 821 -9.17 -15.29 -30.16
CA VAL A 821 -7.99 -15.41 -31.03
C VAL A 821 -7.21 -16.66 -30.65
N TYR A 822 -6.92 -17.48 -31.63
CA TYR A 822 -6.09 -18.68 -31.47
C TYR A 822 -5.17 -18.81 -32.69
N ASN A 823 -3.88 -18.66 -32.47
CA ASN A 823 -2.89 -18.59 -33.52
C ASN A 823 -3.27 -17.56 -34.61
N ASP A 824 -3.46 -17.99 -35.85
CA ASP A 824 -3.85 -17.12 -36.96
C ASP A 824 -5.37 -16.97 -37.14
N ARG A 825 -6.16 -17.74 -36.38
CA ARG A 825 -7.62 -17.67 -36.41
C ARG A 825 -8.13 -16.61 -35.47
N LEU A 826 -9.06 -15.80 -35.92
CA LEU A 826 -9.74 -14.72 -35.18
C LEU A 826 -11.22 -14.79 -35.49
N THR A 827 -12.06 -14.69 -34.47
CA THR A 827 -13.52 -14.62 -34.63
C THR A 827 -14.15 -13.74 -33.55
N MET A 828 -15.26 -13.12 -33.91
CA MET A 828 -16.14 -12.37 -33.00
C MET A 828 -17.54 -12.96 -33.07
N GLN A 829 -18.07 -13.48 -31.98
CA GLN A 829 -19.36 -14.12 -31.89
C GLN A 829 -20.21 -13.59 -30.74
N GLU A 830 -21.49 -13.99 -30.67
CA GLU A 830 -22.39 -13.56 -29.58
C GLU A 830 -22.04 -14.21 -28.25
N THR A 831 -21.56 -15.45 -28.28
CA THR A 831 -21.16 -16.21 -27.10
C THR A 831 -19.75 -16.77 -27.24
N LEU A 832 -19.11 -17.08 -26.10
CA LEU A 832 -17.81 -17.77 -26.09
C LEU A 832 -17.91 -19.15 -26.73
N SER A 833 -19.00 -19.87 -26.49
CA SER A 833 -19.22 -21.21 -27.06
C SER A 833 -19.26 -21.18 -28.60
N ASP A 834 -19.97 -20.20 -29.16
CA ASP A 834 -20.03 -20.03 -30.62
C ASP A 834 -18.65 -19.67 -31.18
N ALA A 835 -17.91 -18.80 -30.51
CA ALA A 835 -16.57 -18.43 -30.92
C ALA A 835 -15.60 -19.62 -30.91
N LEU A 836 -15.63 -20.43 -29.85
CA LEU A 836 -14.82 -21.64 -29.76
C LEU A 836 -15.20 -22.67 -30.81
N SER A 837 -16.50 -22.84 -31.10
CA SER A 837 -16.98 -23.73 -32.15
C SER A 837 -16.45 -23.30 -33.52
N VAL A 838 -16.45 -22.01 -33.84
CA VAL A 838 -15.90 -21.48 -35.10
C VAL A 838 -14.38 -21.70 -35.19
N ILE A 839 -13.67 -21.62 -34.08
CA ILE A 839 -12.20 -21.79 -34.05
C ILE A 839 -11.80 -23.27 -34.13
N PHE A 840 -12.49 -24.19 -33.43
CA PHE A 840 -12.03 -25.55 -33.19
C PHE A 840 -12.86 -26.66 -33.84
N GLU A 841 -14.15 -26.44 -34.12
CA GLU A 841 -14.93 -27.45 -34.85
C GLU A 841 -14.56 -27.45 -36.35
N GLU A 842 -13.87 -28.48 -36.80
CA GLU A 842 -13.65 -28.70 -38.20
C GLU A 842 -14.98 -29.09 -38.90
N GLY A 843 -15.42 -28.21 -39.76
CA GLY A 843 -16.08 -28.54 -41.04
C GLY A 843 -17.16 -29.62 -41.06
N THR A 844 -18.33 -29.33 -40.47
CA THR A 844 -19.61 -29.76 -41.07
C THR A 844 -20.46 -28.54 -41.48
N GLY A 845 -19.81 -27.49 -41.77
CA GLY A 845 -20.35 -26.30 -42.40
C GLY A 845 -19.34 -25.80 -43.40
N THR A 846 -19.46 -26.16 -44.64
CA THR A 846 -19.15 -25.24 -45.71
C THR A 846 -19.75 -23.90 -45.29
N PRO A 847 -18.99 -22.81 -45.32
CA PRO A 847 -19.63 -21.49 -45.27
C PRO A 847 -20.59 -21.46 -46.46
N GLU A 848 -21.87 -21.66 -46.22
CA GLU A 848 -22.91 -21.19 -47.09
C GLU A 848 -22.98 -19.67 -46.99
N GLY A 849 -22.00 -19.11 -47.46
CA GLY A 849 -21.58 -17.77 -47.71
C GLY A 849 -20.25 -17.85 -48.42
N GLY A 850 -20.11 -18.89 -49.28
CA GLY A 850 -19.08 -18.83 -50.27
C GLY A 850 -19.38 -17.59 -51.11
N GLU A 851 -18.52 -16.58 -50.93
CA GLU A 851 -18.33 -15.70 -52.10
C GLU A 851 -18.14 -16.65 -53.27
N GLU A 852 -19.17 -16.71 -54.13
CA GLU A 852 -18.92 -17.17 -55.49
C GLU A 852 -17.63 -16.50 -55.94
N PRO A 853 -16.67 -17.22 -56.51
CA PRO A 853 -15.45 -16.57 -56.97
C PRO A 853 -15.90 -15.40 -57.80
N ARG A 854 -15.62 -14.19 -57.30
CA ARG A 854 -15.95 -12.94 -57.97
C ARG A 854 -15.52 -13.14 -59.43
N PRO A 855 -16.40 -12.96 -60.40
CA PRO A 855 -16.02 -13.08 -61.78
C PRO A 855 -14.79 -12.20 -61.99
N PRO A 856 -13.78 -12.63 -62.69
CA PRO A 856 -12.57 -11.84 -62.90
C PRO A 856 -12.98 -10.44 -63.31
N ILE A 857 -12.46 -9.43 -62.58
CA ILE A 857 -12.75 -8.01 -62.80
C ILE A 857 -12.70 -7.80 -64.31
N SER A 858 -13.77 -7.33 -64.89
CA SER A 858 -13.82 -7.15 -66.31
C SER A 858 -12.77 -6.13 -66.75
N GLU A 859 -12.25 -6.22 -67.94
CA GLU A 859 -11.27 -5.27 -68.50
C GLU A 859 -11.85 -3.82 -68.38
N THR A 860 -13.15 -3.68 -68.51
CA THR A 860 -13.92 -2.42 -68.32
C THR A 860 -13.93 -1.95 -66.87
N ASP A 861 -13.97 -2.81 -65.88
CA ASP A 861 -13.94 -2.43 -64.48
C ASP A 861 -12.54 -2.04 -64.03
N LEU A 862 -11.49 -2.68 -64.58
CA LEU A 862 -10.09 -2.28 -64.36
C LEU A 862 -9.80 -0.88 -64.93
N GLU A 863 -10.30 -0.58 -66.16
CA GLU A 863 -10.19 0.73 -66.76
C GLU A 863 -10.94 1.81 -65.94
N ARG A 864 -12.09 1.45 -65.38
CA ARG A 864 -12.88 2.31 -64.52
C ARG A 864 -12.22 2.62 -63.21
N LEU A 865 -11.64 1.63 -62.55
CA LEU A 865 -10.83 1.81 -61.33
C LEU A 865 -9.59 2.67 -61.60
N ALA A 866 -8.90 2.45 -62.72
CA ALA A 866 -7.77 3.26 -63.13
C ALA A 866 -8.15 4.75 -63.37
N ARG A 867 -9.35 4.97 -63.92
CA ARG A 867 -9.92 6.29 -64.12
C ARG A 867 -10.28 7.00 -62.82
N ILE A 868 -10.86 6.28 -61.90
CA ILE A 868 -11.18 6.79 -60.56
C ILE A 868 -9.90 7.18 -59.81
N ALA A 869 -8.83 6.38 -59.89
CA ALA A 869 -7.52 6.68 -59.27
C ALA A 869 -6.90 7.94 -59.85
N ASP A 870 -6.89 8.09 -61.19
CA ASP A 870 -6.39 9.30 -61.89
C ASP A 870 -7.18 10.59 -61.49
N LEU A 871 -8.51 10.46 -61.41
CA LEU A 871 -9.38 11.58 -60.98
C LEU A 871 -9.15 11.95 -59.49
N TYR A 872 -8.92 10.96 -58.64
CA TYR A 872 -8.60 11.21 -57.25
C TYR A 872 -7.27 11.94 -57.06
N ASP A 873 -6.23 11.53 -57.78
CA ASP A 873 -4.92 12.24 -57.77
C ASP A 873 -5.04 13.68 -58.29
N ARG A 874 -5.86 13.92 -59.30
CA ARG A 874 -6.12 15.27 -59.79
C ARG A 874 -6.94 16.12 -58.80
N ALA A 875 -7.87 15.50 -58.09
CA ALA A 875 -8.62 16.16 -57.02
C ALA A 875 -7.68 16.59 -55.91
N GLN A 876 -6.78 15.72 -55.45
CA GLN A 876 -5.76 16.06 -54.44
C GLN A 876 -4.81 17.16 -54.89
N GLN A 877 -4.40 17.16 -56.15
CA GLN A 877 -3.57 18.26 -56.75
C GLN A 877 -4.35 19.59 -56.84
N ALA A 878 -5.64 19.56 -57.16
CA ALA A 878 -6.45 20.77 -57.16
C ALA A 878 -6.63 21.34 -55.75
N LEU A 879 -6.85 20.47 -54.78
CA LEU A 879 -6.94 20.83 -53.34
C LEU A 879 -5.65 21.44 -52.84
N SER A 880 -4.51 20.85 -53.16
CA SER A 880 -3.17 21.37 -52.76
C SER A 880 -2.85 22.76 -53.36
N ARG A 881 -3.47 23.10 -54.49
CA ARG A 881 -3.39 24.42 -55.17
C ARG A 881 -4.44 25.43 -54.72
N GLY A 882 -5.35 25.00 -53.81
CA GLY A 882 -6.47 25.82 -53.35
C GLY A 882 -7.63 26.00 -54.34
N ASP A 883 -7.67 25.22 -55.42
CA ASP A 883 -8.71 25.31 -56.45
C ASP A 883 -9.87 24.39 -56.08
N LEU A 884 -10.72 24.85 -55.18
CA LEU A 884 -11.88 24.12 -54.69
C LEU A 884 -12.92 23.86 -55.81
N GLY A 885 -12.96 24.67 -56.86
CA GLY A 885 -13.86 24.50 -58.00
C GLY A 885 -13.45 23.32 -58.87
N GLN A 886 -12.14 23.07 -59.07
CA GLN A 886 -11.65 21.90 -59.80
C GLN A 886 -11.71 20.65 -58.90
N TYR A 887 -11.43 20.77 -57.64
CA TYR A 887 -11.55 19.71 -56.65
C TYR A 887 -12.97 19.12 -56.69
N GLN A 888 -14.01 19.95 -56.55
CA GLN A 888 -15.40 19.53 -56.58
C GLN A 888 -15.78 18.83 -57.88
N ARG A 889 -15.35 19.35 -59.03
CA ARG A 889 -15.65 18.72 -60.32
C ARG A 889 -15.06 17.31 -60.44
N TYR A 890 -13.80 17.11 -60.02
CA TYR A 890 -13.21 15.78 -60.05
C TYR A 890 -13.90 14.81 -59.07
N PHE A 891 -14.34 15.30 -57.93
CA PHE A 891 -15.11 14.50 -56.99
C PHE A 891 -16.50 14.13 -57.52
N ASP A 892 -17.16 15.03 -58.22
CA ASP A 892 -18.42 14.74 -58.87
C ASP A 892 -18.27 13.68 -60.00
N GLU A 893 -17.18 13.78 -60.80
CA GLU A 893 -16.86 12.80 -61.85
C GLU A 893 -16.54 11.41 -61.22
N ILE A 894 -15.86 11.35 -60.09
CA ILE A 894 -15.64 10.10 -59.34
C ILE A 894 -16.99 9.53 -58.87
N GLY A 895 -17.85 10.39 -58.30
CA GLY A 895 -19.18 10.00 -57.88
C GLY A 895 -20.06 9.41 -59.01
N ASP A 896 -19.96 9.97 -60.20
CA ASP A 896 -20.68 9.45 -61.37
C ASP A 896 -20.10 8.11 -61.87
N LEU A 897 -18.79 7.95 -61.83
CA LEU A 897 -18.13 6.67 -62.15
C LEU A 897 -18.39 5.56 -61.11
N VAL A 898 -18.63 5.89 -59.87
CA VAL A 898 -18.95 4.92 -58.79
C VAL A 898 -20.43 4.49 -58.83
N LYS A 899 -21.34 5.37 -59.32
CA LYS A 899 -22.80 5.10 -59.38
C LYS A 899 -23.25 4.40 -60.64
N GLY A 900 -22.51 4.47 -61.70
CA GLY A 900 -22.80 3.86 -63.01
C GLY A 900 -22.01 2.62 -63.22
#